data_e37bb8812e1a192e01198f927d0b6e86
#
_entry.id   e37bb8812e1a192e01198f927d0b6e86
#
_cell.length_a   1.000
_cell.length_b   1.000
_cell.length_c   1.000
_cell.angle_alpha   90.00
_cell.angle_beta   90.00
_cell.angle_gamma   90.00
#
_symmetry.space_group_name_H-M   'P 1'
#
loop_
_entity.id
_entity.type
_entity.pdbx_description
1 polymer ?
#
loop_
_entity_poly.entity_id
_entity_poly.type
_entity_poly.pdbx_seq_one_letter_code
_entity_poly.pdbx_strand_id
1 'polypeptide(L)'
;MIKLIFNPYYDRGVWTPDPGLGKYHTSLKYVGPMGLIDELSMRLGLTGLDQPQHEILCSWYKTIKAVTEEANPFYKESFEIEPLAVAERLLQWRDALVMCGWTPETVLPEGLSSNAVAIMEELGALEQSFRTSGFRTFSDKVREVIRTIPGSGIMPMELESVIPYDALEPVWKTLTDLLKAEGWKVTFPEKGKKLPETIEVKRFKDYVDACMWVALNRPKDLVICSDAAPLDWTLRALGKPTAGSESSASNHQIPHMFVDLMQLCCPKYHLSNVVSYLNACPHPLDQFKDAEGRGGLRHKLLEHIKRQGGLGTNEISGKSFDDILNQYVTGDASVEDIKVWLPFVNSCTDIDCDHVIKLVKALGEWAKGKEEGRQLGQICDAFVSILDLLGYKGKHIGPEELKKLSDYSYSPQKVSLHRNEVGAMNVAAGVDSIAAPVEAAVWMDPVPSKEPYPYAFLSDADVEKLKEVMDIPTRRTLLVQSRESVNASLSNVRSLTMVLCDKVGTEIPAKHQILVGAMGKDEIPYVKIDESSLVHDELRDPRTQKLQHELGVGFFDGRLGKPLSPSSLEKLLERPFDYAMSYLMGLWDDSSSNESATLGNVAHYVFESIYNKAKDANHRCTAAQFEKVFNIEYDSIFAAAVKHCGLELDQPENEILCRFLKTQLQMHSIPTWIGLMKDNGLSIVGSELDVSGTITCPGHKTDIALKARLDLLLQDEEENYVIFDLKYHGNSGREKRYKQVKGGKDYQLVMYRALVEKRVQERLLPAGEVRAVGFYMLATSELLTAYPFIGGEEIKSKCGYEKSLDALFTAYEEVMENLRNGILVEGEDMYTEVTDSKGNTKLKKIKDNSYGENKVLKGKLN
;
A
#
# COMPACT_ATOMS: atom_id res chain seq x y z
N MET A 1 -39.86 -24.57 21.57
CA MET A 1 -39.32 -23.52 22.46
C MET A 1 -37.93 -23.21 21.97
N ILE A 2 -37.57 -21.96 21.76
CA ILE A 2 -36.23 -21.58 21.34
C ILE A 2 -35.31 -21.72 22.54
N LYS A 3 -34.13 -22.35 22.32
CA LYS A 3 -33.08 -22.48 23.32
C LYS A 3 -31.94 -21.52 22.97
N LEU A 4 -31.55 -20.69 23.92
CA LEU A 4 -30.41 -19.80 23.82
C LEU A 4 -29.18 -20.46 24.48
N ILE A 5 -28.07 -20.50 23.77
CA ILE A 5 -26.76 -20.94 24.32
C ILE A 5 -25.92 -19.70 24.53
N PHE A 6 -25.62 -19.35 25.76
CA PHE A 6 -24.92 -18.12 26.14
C PHE A 6 -23.50 -18.37 26.54
N ASN A 7 -22.59 -17.61 25.91
CA ASN A 7 -21.21 -17.44 26.35
C ASN A 7 -20.83 -15.96 26.24
N PRO A 8 -20.21 -15.33 27.25
CA PRO A 8 -19.79 -13.94 27.21
C PRO A 8 -18.87 -13.58 26.04
N TYR A 9 -18.27 -14.55 25.36
CA TYR A 9 -17.32 -14.33 24.25
C TYR A 9 -17.91 -14.63 22.87
N TYR A 10 -19.16 -15.07 22.75
CA TYR A 10 -19.75 -15.44 21.45
C TYR A 10 -20.03 -14.24 20.52
N ASP A 11 -20.00 -13.01 21.01
CA ASP A 11 -20.09 -11.83 20.15
C ASP A 11 -18.84 -11.66 19.24
N ARG A 12 -17.72 -12.34 19.51
CA ARG A 12 -16.51 -12.37 18.68
C ARG A 12 -16.60 -13.35 17.51
N GLY A 13 -17.65 -14.14 17.48
CA GLY A 13 -17.89 -15.20 16.50
C GLY A 13 -18.19 -16.54 17.15
N VAL A 14 -18.98 -17.33 16.48
CA VAL A 14 -19.36 -18.69 16.92
C VAL A 14 -19.07 -19.64 15.76
N TRP A 15 -18.30 -20.66 16.03
CA TRP A 15 -18.07 -21.72 15.06
C TRP A 15 -18.90 -22.93 15.38
N THR A 16 -19.65 -23.40 14.40
CA THR A 16 -20.37 -24.69 14.39
C THR A 16 -20.12 -25.37 13.05
N PRO A 17 -20.07 -26.70 12.98
CA PRO A 17 -19.98 -27.40 11.71
C PRO A 17 -21.24 -27.13 10.88
N ASP A 18 -21.06 -27.06 9.54
CA ASP A 18 -22.19 -26.98 8.63
C ASP A 18 -23.08 -28.22 8.81
N PRO A 19 -24.36 -28.06 9.20
CA PRO A 19 -25.24 -29.17 9.39
C PRO A 19 -25.58 -29.93 8.10
N GLY A 20 -25.16 -29.42 6.94
CA GLY A 20 -25.52 -29.94 5.63
C GLY A 20 -26.97 -29.62 5.21
N LEU A 21 -27.27 -29.81 3.93
CA LEU A 21 -28.56 -29.50 3.34
C LEU A 21 -29.72 -30.20 4.07
N GLY A 22 -30.69 -29.42 4.57
CA GLY A 22 -31.92 -29.92 5.18
C GLY A 22 -31.81 -30.25 6.66
N LYS A 23 -30.74 -29.95 7.37
CA LYS A 23 -30.54 -30.23 8.81
C LYS A 23 -30.39 -28.96 9.67
N TYR A 24 -31.04 -27.88 9.32
CA TYR A 24 -31.01 -26.66 10.13
C TYR A 24 -31.85 -26.76 11.39
N HIS A 25 -31.29 -26.38 12.53
CA HIS A 25 -32.00 -26.28 13.81
C HIS A 25 -32.50 -24.83 14.00
N THR A 26 -33.78 -24.59 13.74
CA THR A 26 -34.41 -23.26 13.93
C THR A 26 -34.72 -22.94 15.40
N SER A 27 -34.56 -23.90 16.29
CA SER A 27 -34.85 -23.78 17.72
C SER A 27 -33.63 -23.56 18.62
N LEU A 28 -32.41 -23.40 18.04
CA LEU A 28 -31.16 -23.18 18.76
C LEU A 28 -30.51 -21.91 18.30
N LYS A 29 -30.13 -21.02 19.23
CA LYS A 29 -29.43 -19.76 18.94
C LYS A 29 -28.26 -19.60 19.90
N TYR A 30 -27.04 -19.42 19.35
CA TYR A 30 -25.84 -19.07 20.11
C TYR A 30 -25.81 -17.56 20.26
N VAL A 31 -25.60 -17.07 21.48
CA VAL A 31 -25.63 -15.64 21.78
C VAL A 31 -24.49 -15.26 22.72
N GLY A 32 -23.85 -14.15 22.42
CA GLY A 32 -23.00 -13.39 23.33
C GLY A 32 -23.80 -12.35 24.10
N PRO A 33 -23.15 -11.46 24.85
CA PRO A 33 -23.76 -10.33 25.55
C PRO A 33 -24.71 -9.51 24.67
N MET A 34 -24.22 -9.05 23.48
CA MET A 34 -25.02 -8.24 22.56
C MET A 34 -26.24 -9.04 22.07
N GLY A 35 -26.01 -10.24 21.57
CA GLY A 35 -27.10 -11.07 21.06
C GLY A 35 -28.15 -11.44 22.10
N LEU A 36 -27.77 -11.64 23.36
CA LEU A 36 -28.69 -11.91 24.48
C LEU A 36 -29.51 -10.65 24.82
N ILE A 37 -28.86 -9.49 24.94
CA ILE A 37 -29.53 -8.23 25.26
C ILE A 37 -30.48 -7.81 24.14
N ASP A 38 -30.13 -7.99 22.89
CA ASP A 38 -31.01 -7.69 21.75
C ASP A 38 -32.27 -8.60 21.75
N GLU A 39 -32.08 -9.91 22.01
CA GLU A 39 -33.21 -10.82 22.12
C GLU A 39 -34.16 -10.44 23.27
N LEU A 40 -33.63 -10.07 24.43
CA LEU A 40 -34.40 -9.62 25.56
C LEU A 40 -35.08 -8.28 25.31
N SER A 41 -34.37 -7.32 24.74
CA SER A 41 -34.90 -5.98 24.40
C SER A 41 -36.10 -6.09 23.45
N MET A 42 -35.97 -6.92 22.41
CA MET A 42 -37.04 -7.16 21.45
C MET A 42 -38.28 -7.74 22.16
N ARG A 43 -38.12 -8.69 23.08
CA ARG A 43 -39.23 -9.35 23.82
C ARG A 43 -39.87 -8.45 24.88
N LEU A 44 -39.09 -7.53 25.43
CA LEU A 44 -39.57 -6.53 26.40
C LEU A 44 -40.17 -5.30 25.71
N GLY A 45 -40.11 -5.21 24.36
CA GLY A 45 -40.61 -4.07 23.60
C GLY A 45 -39.73 -2.82 23.73
N LEU A 46 -38.46 -3.00 24.13
CA LEU A 46 -37.45 -1.93 24.23
C LEU A 46 -36.85 -1.68 22.85
N THR A 47 -37.60 -1.03 21.96
CA THR A 47 -37.17 -0.69 20.60
C THR A 47 -36.60 0.70 20.53
N GLY A 48 -35.72 0.97 19.50
CA GLY A 48 -35.16 2.31 19.25
C GLY A 48 -33.96 2.65 20.12
N LEU A 49 -33.34 1.67 20.78
CA LEU A 49 -32.11 1.87 21.58
C LEU A 49 -30.82 1.73 20.75
N ASP A 50 -30.94 1.36 19.48
CA ASP A 50 -29.77 1.17 18.59
C ASP A 50 -29.37 2.46 17.92
N GLN A 51 -28.28 3.02 18.38
CA GLN A 51 -27.70 4.24 17.83
C GLN A 51 -26.27 3.97 17.38
N PRO A 52 -25.83 4.57 16.28
CA PRO A 52 -24.45 4.42 15.81
C PRO A 52 -23.45 4.88 16.88
N GLN A 53 -22.39 4.11 17.09
CA GLN A 53 -21.40 4.40 18.13
C GLN A 53 -20.76 5.78 17.99
N HIS A 54 -20.53 6.24 16.75
CA HIS A 54 -19.98 7.57 16.50
C HIS A 54 -20.94 8.70 16.94
N GLU A 55 -22.25 8.51 16.81
CA GLU A 55 -23.23 9.50 17.29
C GLU A 55 -23.25 9.58 18.82
N ILE A 56 -23.18 8.43 19.49
CA ILE A 56 -23.07 8.33 20.95
C ILE A 56 -21.80 9.08 21.42
N LEU A 57 -20.65 8.81 20.80
CA LEU A 57 -19.40 9.46 21.15
C LEU A 57 -19.43 10.96 20.90
N CYS A 58 -20.01 11.42 19.79
CA CYS A 58 -20.17 12.85 19.52
C CYS A 58 -21.07 13.55 20.54
N SER A 59 -22.15 12.88 20.99
CA SER A 59 -23.00 13.41 22.05
C SER A 59 -22.26 13.50 23.39
N TRP A 60 -21.50 12.45 23.73
CA TRP A 60 -20.64 12.42 24.91
C TRP A 60 -19.54 13.49 24.85
N TYR A 61 -18.89 13.67 23.71
CA TYR A 61 -17.95 14.74 23.48
C TYR A 61 -18.53 16.12 23.73
N LYS A 62 -19.76 16.40 23.23
CA LYS A 62 -20.46 17.67 23.50
C LYS A 62 -20.72 17.90 24.98
N THR A 63 -21.08 16.82 25.69
CA THR A 63 -21.28 16.87 27.15
C THR A 63 -19.97 17.23 27.85
N ILE A 64 -18.86 16.58 27.51
CA ILE A 64 -17.53 16.87 28.09
C ILE A 64 -17.13 18.32 27.79
N LYS A 65 -17.29 18.75 26.53
CA LYS A 65 -16.93 20.11 26.11
C LYS A 65 -17.70 21.17 26.92
N ALA A 66 -19.00 20.99 27.08
CA ALA A 66 -19.81 21.92 27.89
C ALA A 66 -19.32 22.00 29.35
N VAL A 67 -18.98 20.84 29.97
CA VAL A 67 -18.45 20.84 31.35
C VAL A 67 -17.08 21.49 31.45
N THR A 68 -16.19 21.27 30.43
CA THR A 68 -14.84 21.87 30.45
C THR A 68 -14.83 23.38 30.20
N GLU A 69 -15.88 23.93 29.57
CA GLU A 69 -16.06 25.37 29.41
C GLU A 69 -16.50 26.05 30.72
N GLU A 70 -17.22 25.33 31.60
CA GLU A 70 -17.78 25.88 32.86
C GLU A 70 -16.89 25.52 34.07
N ALA A 71 -16.13 24.43 34.04
CA ALA A 71 -15.33 23.92 35.15
C ALA A 71 -13.89 23.54 34.74
N ASN A 72 -13.08 23.16 35.71
CA ASN A 72 -11.71 22.70 35.49
C ASN A 72 -11.54 21.25 35.99
N PRO A 73 -12.18 20.25 35.31
CA PRO A 73 -12.07 18.84 35.68
C PRO A 73 -10.67 18.29 35.43
N PHE A 74 -10.31 17.15 36.08
CA PHE A 74 -8.96 16.55 35.99
C PHE A 74 -8.55 16.20 34.55
N TYR A 75 -9.49 15.96 33.65
CA TYR A 75 -9.23 15.59 32.27
C TYR A 75 -9.14 16.78 31.30
N LYS A 76 -9.35 18.02 31.72
CA LYS A 76 -9.46 19.21 30.86
C LYS A 76 -8.24 19.40 29.97
N GLU A 77 -7.02 19.41 30.54
CA GLU A 77 -5.78 19.61 29.78
C GLU A 77 -5.59 18.52 28.71
N SER A 78 -5.86 17.27 29.07
CA SER A 78 -5.79 16.15 28.13
C SER A 78 -6.86 16.24 27.05
N PHE A 79 -8.07 16.71 27.41
CA PHE A 79 -9.16 16.90 26.46
C PHE A 79 -8.89 18.03 25.46
N GLU A 80 -8.21 19.11 25.88
CA GLU A 80 -7.81 20.19 24.96
C GLU A 80 -6.76 19.71 23.93
N ILE A 81 -5.93 18.72 24.27
CA ILE A 81 -4.91 18.16 23.36
C ILE A 81 -5.51 17.07 22.45
N GLU A 82 -6.23 16.09 23.03
CA GLU A 82 -6.75 14.93 22.33
C GLU A 82 -8.24 14.69 22.65
N PRO A 83 -9.13 15.56 22.17
CA PRO A 83 -10.52 15.60 22.64
C PRO A 83 -11.30 14.31 22.38
N LEU A 84 -11.18 13.69 21.21
CA LEU A 84 -11.89 12.45 20.90
C LEU A 84 -11.35 11.25 21.66
N ALA A 85 -10.02 11.12 21.80
CA ALA A 85 -9.42 10.01 22.53
C ALA A 85 -9.77 10.06 24.03
N VAL A 86 -9.80 11.25 24.61
CA VAL A 86 -10.23 11.45 26.01
C VAL A 86 -11.73 11.17 26.15
N ALA A 87 -12.55 11.67 25.23
CA ALA A 87 -13.99 11.39 25.26
C ALA A 87 -14.27 9.88 25.17
N GLU A 88 -13.62 9.15 24.27
CA GLU A 88 -13.75 7.70 24.15
C GLU A 88 -13.31 6.99 25.43
N ARG A 89 -12.18 7.40 26.02
CA ARG A 89 -11.69 6.81 27.28
C ARG A 89 -12.63 7.04 28.44
N LEU A 90 -13.13 8.23 28.62
CA LEU A 90 -14.12 8.53 29.66
C LEU A 90 -15.44 7.81 29.45
N LEU A 91 -15.89 7.64 28.20
CA LEU A 91 -17.08 6.85 27.87
C LEU A 91 -16.89 5.36 28.22
N GLN A 92 -15.71 4.81 27.91
CA GLN A 92 -15.36 3.43 28.29
C GLN A 92 -15.36 3.24 29.83
N TRP A 93 -14.81 4.19 30.59
CA TRP A 93 -14.83 4.14 32.06
C TRP A 93 -16.26 4.21 32.59
N ARG A 94 -17.04 5.16 32.08
CA ARG A 94 -18.46 5.30 32.41
C ARG A 94 -19.23 4.01 32.14
N ASP A 95 -19.05 3.44 30.97
CA ASP A 95 -19.76 2.21 30.56
C ASP A 95 -19.37 1.02 31.42
N ALA A 96 -18.09 0.88 31.79
CA ALA A 96 -17.65 -0.14 32.72
C ALA A 96 -18.32 0.00 34.09
N LEU A 97 -18.43 1.20 34.61
CA LEU A 97 -19.10 1.47 35.90
C LEU A 97 -20.60 1.20 35.83
N VAL A 98 -21.28 1.62 34.77
CA VAL A 98 -22.72 1.38 34.56
C VAL A 98 -23.02 -0.12 34.50
N MET A 99 -22.14 -0.92 33.88
CA MET A 99 -22.26 -2.39 33.89
C MET A 99 -22.21 -3.02 35.30
N CYS A 100 -21.58 -2.32 36.26
CA CYS A 100 -21.51 -2.74 37.66
C CYS A 100 -22.67 -2.20 38.51
N GLY A 101 -23.66 -1.55 37.88
CA GLY A 101 -24.81 -0.95 38.60
C GLY A 101 -24.56 0.43 39.17
N TRP A 102 -23.40 1.06 38.84
CA TRP A 102 -23.13 2.43 39.26
C TRP A 102 -24.10 3.45 38.67
N THR A 103 -24.47 4.41 39.49
CA THR A 103 -25.22 5.59 39.13
C THR A 103 -24.59 6.84 39.79
N PRO A 104 -24.86 8.08 39.31
CA PRO A 104 -24.39 9.29 40.00
C PRO A 104 -24.84 9.44 41.44
N GLU A 105 -25.92 8.77 41.78
CA GLU A 105 -26.54 8.77 43.13
C GLU A 105 -25.91 7.71 44.06
N THR A 106 -24.98 6.88 43.56
CA THR A 106 -24.28 5.86 44.34
C THR A 106 -23.43 6.51 45.42
N VAL A 107 -23.72 6.19 46.71
CA VAL A 107 -22.95 6.69 47.85
C VAL A 107 -21.59 6.00 47.86
N LEU A 108 -20.52 6.75 47.74
CA LEU A 108 -19.17 6.21 47.74
C LEU A 108 -18.75 5.75 49.17
N PRO A 109 -18.06 4.61 49.27
CA PRO A 109 -17.59 4.12 50.61
C PRO A 109 -16.45 4.99 51.14
N GLU A 110 -16.31 5.02 52.48
CA GLU A 110 -15.20 5.74 53.13
C GLU A 110 -13.85 5.11 52.81
N GLY A 111 -12.82 5.99 52.67
CA GLY A 111 -11.41 5.59 52.50
C GLY A 111 -11.02 5.19 51.09
N LEU A 112 -11.77 5.60 50.09
CA LEU A 112 -11.31 5.62 48.68
C LEU A 112 -10.13 6.58 48.53
N SER A 113 -9.26 6.33 47.54
CA SER A 113 -8.25 7.30 47.15
C SER A 113 -8.88 8.59 46.64
N SER A 114 -8.21 9.73 46.84
CA SER A 114 -8.67 11.03 46.31
C SER A 114 -8.84 11.01 44.78
N ASN A 115 -8.03 10.25 44.08
CA ASN A 115 -8.14 10.06 42.64
C ASN A 115 -9.42 9.32 42.26
N ALA A 116 -9.74 8.23 42.96
CA ALA A 116 -10.97 7.48 42.71
C ALA A 116 -12.22 8.31 43.01
N VAL A 117 -12.22 9.08 44.09
CA VAL A 117 -13.33 9.99 44.43
C VAL A 117 -13.51 11.03 43.31
N ALA A 118 -12.43 11.72 42.91
CA ALA A 118 -12.49 12.73 41.84
C ALA A 118 -13.03 12.13 40.51
N ILE A 119 -12.54 10.94 40.11
CA ILE A 119 -13.03 10.27 38.90
C ILE A 119 -14.52 9.98 38.99
N MET A 120 -14.99 9.45 40.13
CA MET A 120 -16.39 9.07 40.31
C MET A 120 -17.33 10.28 40.36
N GLU A 121 -16.95 11.36 41.02
CA GLU A 121 -17.71 12.60 41.10
C GLU A 121 -17.80 13.30 39.73
N GLU A 122 -16.69 13.46 39.02
CA GLU A 122 -16.67 14.10 37.70
C GLU A 122 -17.39 13.27 36.64
N LEU A 123 -17.22 11.93 36.61
CA LEU A 123 -18.02 11.05 35.76
C LEU A 123 -19.53 11.14 36.14
N GLY A 124 -19.86 11.31 37.41
CA GLY A 124 -21.23 11.51 37.88
C GLY A 124 -21.85 12.76 37.29
N ALA A 125 -21.12 13.87 37.26
CA ALA A 125 -21.57 15.14 36.66
C ALA A 125 -21.81 14.98 35.15
N LEU A 126 -20.88 14.31 34.45
CA LEU A 126 -21.03 14.01 33.02
C LEU A 126 -22.24 13.10 32.75
N GLU A 127 -22.43 12.05 33.54
CA GLU A 127 -23.54 11.11 33.39
C GLU A 127 -24.91 11.79 33.60
N GLN A 128 -25.04 12.68 34.55
CA GLN A 128 -26.26 13.46 34.78
C GLN A 128 -26.64 14.26 33.54
N SER A 129 -25.68 14.93 32.92
CA SER A 129 -25.89 15.69 31.70
C SER A 129 -26.17 14.77 30.50
N PHE A 130 -25.37 13.70 30.33
CA PHE A 130 -25.51 12.76 29.22
C PHE A 130 -26.88 12.05 29.19
N ARG A 131 -27.42 11.68 30.34
CA ARG A 131 -28.78 11.07 30.43
C ARG A 131 -29.86 11.91 29.77
N THR A 132 -29.71 13.23 29.74
CA THR A 132 -30.66 14.14 29.09
C THR A 132 -30.54 14.17 27.57
N SER A 133 -29.45 13.70 27.01
CA SER A 133 -29.18 13.73 25.57
C SER A 133 -30.06 12.78 24.74
N GLY A 134 -30.65 11.77 25.37
CA GLY A 134 -31.42 10.72 24.69
C GLY A 134 -30.57 9.62 24.06
N PHE A 135 -29.24 9.75 24.04
CA PHE A 135 -28.33 8.70 23.57
C PHE A 135 -28.12 7.60 24.60
N ARG A 136 -27.93 6.38 24.14
CA ARG A 136 -27.78 5.18 24.98
C ARG A 136 -26.64 4.32 24.47
N THR A 137 -25.75 3.88 25.38
CA THR A 137 -24.70 2.90 25.11
C THR A 137 -25.23 1.48 25.32
N PHE A 138 -24.38 0.47 25.02
CA PHE A 138 -24.70 -0.93 25.31
C PHE A 138 -24.90 -1.15 26.83
N SER A 139 -24.11 -0.52 27.69
CA SER A 139 -24.28 -0.63 29.15
C SER A 139 -25.63 -0.05 29.62
N ASP A 140 -26.15 0.98 28.98
CA ASP A 140 -27.48 1.53 29.25
C ASP A 140 -28.58 0.55 28.85
N LYS A 141 -28.43 -0.15 27.70
CA LYS A 141 -29.37 -1.19 27.29
C LYS A 141 -29.42 -2.34 28.32
N VAL A 142 -28.24 -2.79 28.76
CA VAL A 142 -28.15 -3.84 29.80
C VAL A 142 -28.89 -3.40 31.06
N ARG A 143 -28.61 -2.19 31.55
CA ARG A 143 -29.29 -1.59 32.73
C ARG A 143 -30.81 -1.52 32.55
N GLU A 144 -31.27 -1.08 31.38
CA GLU A 144 -32.71 -0.96 31.06
C GLU A 144 -33.39 -2.32 31.01
N VAL A 145 -32.77 -3.35 30.40
CA VAL A 145 -33.24 -4.73 30.36
C VAL A 145 -33.36 -5.28 31.77
N ILE A 146 -32.30 -5.17 32.59
CA ILE A 146 -32.31 -5.66 33.99
C ILE A 146 -33.44 -5.00 34.81
N ARG A 147 -33.67 -3.69 34.64
CA ARG A 147 -34.72 -2.95 35.32
C ARG A 147 -36.11 -3.36 34.88
N THR A 148 -36.30 -3.74 33.62
CA THR A 148 -37.63 -3.99 33.02
C THR A 148 -38.08 -5.45 33.18
N ILE A 149 -37.17 -6.42 33.36
CA ILE A 149 -37.50 -7.83 33.49
C ILE A 149 -38.48 -8.10 34.67
N PRO A 150 -38.24 -7.58 35.91
CA PRO A 150 -39.09 -7.95 37.03
C PRO A 150 -40.56 -7.56 36.81
N GLY A 151 -41.43 -8.57 36.85
CA GLY A 151 -42.86 -8.40 36.67
C GLY A 151 -43.33 -8.08 35.24
N SER A 152 -42.43 -8.18 34.25
CA SER A 152 -42.74 -7.90 32.85
C SER A 152 -43.64 -8.95 32.20
N GLY A 153 -43.67 -10.15 32.78
CA GLY A 153 -44.34 -11.29 32.15
C GLY A 153 -43.69 -11.75 30.85
N ILE A 154 -42.40 -11.50 30.71
CA ILE A 154 -41.63 -11.93 29.53
C ILE A 154 -41.80 -13.43 29.28
N MET A 155 -42.11 -13.80 28.03
CA MET A 155 -42.36 -15.21 27.67
C MET A 155 -41.16 -16.09 28.00
N PRO A 156 -41.35 -17.16 28.85
CA PRO A 156 -40.24 -18.02 29.27
C PRO A 156 -39.60 -18.79 28.12
N MET A 157 -38.28 -18.93 28.19
CA MET A 157 -37.44 -19.67 27.25
C MET A 157 -36.43 -20.56 28.00
N GLU A 158 -35.66 -21.31 27.22
CA GLU A 158 -34.49 -22.02 27.72
C GLU A 158 -33.23 -21.20 27.50
N LEU A 159 -32.46 -20.97 28.56
CA LEU A 159 -31.12 -20.38 28.52
C LEU A 159 -30.13 -21.38 29.10
N GLU A 160 -29.15 -21.79 28.31
CA GLU A 160 -28.01 -22.60 28.76
C GLU A 160 -26.74 -21.79 28.73
N SER A 161 -26.10 -21.62 29.84
CA SER A 161 -24.76 -21.03 29.91
C SER A 161 -23.69 -22.04 29.57
N VAL A 162 -22.70 -21.67 28.79
CA VAL A 162 -21.54 -22.51 28.44
C VAL A 162 -20.54 -22.58 29.60
N ILE A 163 -20.53 -21.58 30.49
CA ILE A 163 -19.62 -21.50 31.62
C ILE A 163 -20.40 -21.63 32.97
N PRO A 164 -19.73 -22.12 34.03
CA PRO A 164 -20.35 -22.28 35.33
C PRO A 164 -20.84 -20.93 35.91
N TYR A 165 -21.94 -20.97 36.69
CA TYR A 165 -22.53 -19.79 37.33
C TYR A 165 -21.51 -18.96 38.12
N ASP A 166 -20.69 -19.62 38.94
CA ASP A 166 -19.68 -18.91 39.77
C ASP A 166 -18.63 -18.17 38.97
N ALA A 167 -18.38 -18.59 37.72
CA ALA A 167 -17.40 -17.98 36.84
C ALA A 167 -17.95 -16.78 36.05
N LEU A 168 -19.25 -16.56 36.02
CA LEU A 168 -19.86 -15.40 35.36
C LEU A 168 -19.52 -14.09 36.09
N GLU A 169 -19.43 -13.01 35.32
CA GLU A 169 -19.45 -11.66 35.88
C GLU A 169 -20.74 -11.37 36.63
N PRO A 170 -20.71 -10.49 37.64
CA PRO A 170 -21.90 -10.20 38.47
C PRO A 170 -23.12 -9.78 37.65
N VAL A 171 -22.98 -8.95 36.64
CA VAL A 171 -24.09 -8.49 35.78
C VAL A 171 -24.81 -9.64 35.12
N TRP A 172 -24.09 -10.66 34.63
CA TRP A 172 -24.71 -11.84 33.98
C TRP A 172 -25.33 -12.78 34.99
N LYS A 173 -24.78 -12.85 36.21
CA LYS A 173 -25.44 -13.57 37.34
C LYS A 173 -26.77 -12.92 37.66
N THR A 174 -26.80 -11.62 37.88
CA THR A 174 -28.03 -10.85 38.16
C THR A 174 -29.05 -11.05 37.05
N LEU A 175 -28.67 -10.94 35.77
CA LEU A 175 -29.56 -11.17 34.64
C LEU A 175 -30.14 -12.59 34.64
N THR A 176 -29.31 -13.61 34.80
CA THR A 176 -29.75 -15.00 34.79
C THR A 176 -30.66 -15.32 35.95
N ASP A 177 -30.45 -14.73 37.13
CA ASP A 177 -31.31 -14.91 38.32
C ASP A 177 -32.67 -14.23 38.15
N LEU A 178 -32.71 -13.05 37.54
CA LEU A 178 -33.96 -12.38 37.17
C LEU A 178 -34.76 -13.21 36.16
N LEU A 179 -34.13 -13.75 35.14
CA LEU A 179 -34.78 -14.62 34.16
C LEU A 179 -35.34 -15.89 34.80
N LYS A 180 -34.62 -16.51 35.74
CA LYS A 180 -35.15 -17.64 36.54
C LYS A 180 -36.38 -17.24 37.33
N ALA A 181 -36.37 -16.06 37.96
CA ALA A 181 -37.51 -15.54 38.72
C ALA A 181 -38.76 -15.35 37.84
N GLU A 182 -38.57 -14.98 36.56
CA GLU A 182 -39.66 -14.87 35.55
C GLU A 182 -40.02 -16.22 34.89
N GLY A 183 -39.52 -17.34 35.42
CA GLY A 183 -39.89 -18.69 34.98
C GLY A 183 -39.08 -19.24 33.81
N TRP A 184 -37.97 -18.64 33.43
CA TRP A 184 -37.08 -19.19 32.43
C TRP A 184 -36.36 -20.43 32.96
N LYS A 185 -36.15 -21.42 32.10
CA LYS A 185 -35.30 -22.59 32.42
C LYS A 185 -33.84 -22.20 32.14
N VAL A 186 -33.11 -21.79 33.17
CA VAL A 186 -31.68 -21.42 33.06
C VAL A 186 -30.81 -22.54 33.64
N THR A 187 -29.89 -23.06 32.81
CA THR A 187 -29.01 -24.18 33.17
C THR A 187 -27.55 -23.76 33.03
N PHE A 188 -26.71 -24.36 33.90
CA PHE A 188 -25.26 -24.14 33.94
C PHE A 188 -24.54 -25.48 33.92
N PRO A 189 -23.33 -25.56 33.29
CA PRO A 189 -22.53 -26.77 33.36
C PRO A 189 -21.97 -27.00 34.77
N GLU A 190 -21.76 -28.29 35.10
CA GLU A 190 -20.99 -28.64 36.29
C GLU A 190 -19.53 -28.27 36.14
N LYS A 191 -18.86 -27.89 37.26
CA LYS A 191 -17.44 -27.66 37.29
C LYS A 191 -16.68 -28.95 36.95
N GLY A 192 -16.12 -29.04 35.77
CA GLY A 192 -15.29 -30.17 35.37
C GLY A 192 -14.45 -29.85 34.15
N LYS A 193 -13.16 -30.10 34.25
CA LYS A 193 -12.24 -29.97 33.10
C LYS A 193 -12.35 -31.20 32.22
N LYS A 194 -12.92 -31.07 31.03
CA LYS A 194 -12.64 -32.00 29.94
C LYS A 194 -11.69 -31.27 28.99
N LEU A 195 -10.41 -31.57 29.08
CA LEU A 195 -9.42 -31.20 28.07
C LEU A 195 -9.57 -32.16 26.88
N PRO A 196 -9.07 -31.78 25.69
CA PRO A 196 -8.93 -32.69 24.56
C PRO A 196 -8.29 -34.02 24.96
N GLU A 197 -8.73 -35.13 24.36
CA GLU A 197 -8.17 -36.45 24.63
C GLU A 197 -6.68 -36.53 24.30
N THR A 198 -6.28 -35.82 23.25
CA THR A 198 -4.89 -35.70 22.84
C THR A 198 -4.51 -34.23 22.61
N ILE A 199 -3.37 -33.82 23.15
CA ILE A 199 -2.78 -32.52 22.90
C ILE A 199 -1.36 -32.74 22.38
N GLU A 200 -1.07 -32.24 21.17
CA GLU A 200 0.24 -32.28 20.55
C GLU A 200 0.76 -30.87 20.34
N VAL A 201 2.08 -30.64 20.53
CA VAL A 201 2.71 -29.36 20.25
C VAL A 201 3.64 -29.52 19.05
N LYS A 202 3.46 -28.68 18.03
CA LYS A 202 4.31 -28.62 16.84
C LYS A 202 5.10 -27.32 16.86
N ARG A 203 6.44 -27.38 16.75
CA ARG A 203 7.33 -26.23 16.79
C ARG A 203 7.79 -25.82 15.40
N PHE A 204 7.71 -24.51 15.12
CA PHE A 204 8.13 -23.88 13.88
C PHE A 204 9.08 -22.72 14.16
N LYS A 205 9.96 -22.40 13.19
CA LYS A 205 10.86 -21.24 13.30
C LYS A 205 10.08 -19.92 13.25
N ASP A 206 9.13 -19.86 12.30
CA ASP A 206 8.27 -18.69 12.12
C ASP A 206 6.82 -19.10 11.82
N TYR A 207 5.93 -18.10 11.80
CA TYR A 207 4.50 -18.30 11.59
C TYR A 207 4.15 -18.68 10.14
N VAL A 208 4.97 -18.30 9.17
CA VAL A 208 4.77 -18.65 7.76
C VAL A 208 4.97 -20.14 7.56
N ASP A 209 6.00 -20.73 8.17
CA ASP A 209 6.24 -22.16 8.18
C ASP A 209 5.03 -22.92 8.76
N ALA A 210 4.44 -22.41 9.84
CA ALA A 210 3.25 -23.00 10.44
C ALA A 210 2.04 -22.93 9.48
N CYS A 211 1.81 -21.79 8.83
CA CYS A 211 0.75 -21.64 7.81
C CYS A 211 0.94 -22.62 6.66
N MET A 212 2.17 -22.77 6.18
CA MET A 212 2.53 -23.71 5.13
C MET A 212 2.24 -25.16 5.54
N TRP A 213 2.65 -25.54 6.74
CA TRP A 213 2.39 -26.88 7.25
C TRP A 213 0.90 -27.17 7.41
N VAL A 214 0.13 -26.22 7.94
CA VAL A 214 -1.34 -26.37 8.07
C VAL A 214 -1.98 -26.51 6.70
N ALA A 215 -1.66 -25.64 5.75
CA ALA A 215 -2.21 -25.65 4.41
C ALA A 215 -1.92 -26.97 3.66
N LEU A 216 -0.78 -27.59 3.90
CA LEU A 216 -0.39 -28.85 3.24
C LEU A 216 -0.95 -30.08 3.92
N ASN A 217 -0.98 -30.12 5.26
CA ASN A 217 -1.14 -31.37 6.01
C ASN A 217 -2.48 -31.48 6.75
N ARG A 218 -3.22 -30.34 6.93
CA ARG A 218 -4.40 -30.27 7.80
C ARG A 218 -5.66 -29.66 7.15
N PRO A 219 -5.97 -29.99 5.88
CA PRO A 219 -7.05 -29.30 5.17
C PRO A 219 -8.46 -29.57 5.70
N LYS A 220 -8.64 -30.62 6.53
CA LYS A 220 -9.95 -31.00 7.11
C LYS A 220 -10.10 -30.60 8.58
N ASP A 221 -9.01 -30.19 9.24
CA ASP A 221 -9.05 -29.82 10.64
C ASP A 221 -9.66 -28.44 10.79
N LEU A 222 -10.26 -28.18 11.96
CA LEU A 222 -10.64 -26.82 12.32
C LEU A 222 -9.37 -26.04 12.66
N VAL A 223 -9.15 -24.93 11.99
CA VAL A 223 -8.05 -24.01 12.31
C VAL A 223 -8.56 -22.91 13.24
N ILE A 224 -7.93 -22.77 14.39
CA ILE A 224 -8.22 -21.71 15.37
C ILE A 224 -7.16 -20.65 15.20
N CYS A 225 -7.54 -19.45 14.76
CA CYS A 225 -6.62 -18.38 14.43
C CYS A 225 -7.31 -17.02 14.56
N SER A 226 -6.71 -16.11 15.32
CA SER A 226 -7.25 -14.75 15.51
C SER A 226 -7.03 -13.85 14.29
N ASP A 227 -5.95 -14.10 13.54
CA ASP A 227 -5.67 -13.46 12.26
C ASP A 227 -5.31 -14.52 11.21
N ALA A 228 -6.29 -14.90 10.41
CA ALA A 228 -6.12 -15.91 9.38
C ALA A 228 -5.62 -15.32 8.03
N ALA A 229 -5.34 -14.03 7.92
CA ALA A 229 -4.85 -13.43 6.69
C ALA A 229 -3.54 -14.07 6.20
N PRO A 230 -2.52 -14.35 7.04
CA PRO A 230 -1.31 -15.06 6.60
C PRO A 230 -1.58 -16.48 6.08
N LEU A 231 -2.57 -17.16 6.66
CA LEU A 231 -2.98 -18.49 6.18
C LEU A 231 -3.67 -18.38 4.81
N ASP A 232 -4.55 -17.42 4.61
CA ASP A 232 -5.21 -17.18 3.31
C ASP A 232 -4.21 -16.81 2.22
N TRP A 233 -3.20 -15.99 2.52
CA TRP A 233 -2.09 -15.70 1.61
C TRP A 233 -1.35 -16.97 1.21
N THR A 234 -1.08 -17.85 2.18
CA THR A 234 -0.40 -19.13 1.95
C THR A 234 -1.26 -20.07 1.11
N LEU A 235 -2.54 -20.20 1.44
CA LEU A 235 -3.50 -21.01 0.68
C LEU A 235 -3.57 -20.55 -0.78
N ARG A 236 -3.66 -19.24 -1.01
CA ARG A 236 -3.67 -18.66 -2.35
C ARG A 236 -2.37 -18.95 -3.12
N ALA A 237 -1.22 -18.79 -2.47
CA ALA A 237 0.08 -19.10 -3.08
C ALA A 237 0.20 -20.58 -3.49
N LEU A 238 -0.47 -21.47 -2.76
CA LEU A 238 -0.54 -22.89 -3.06
C LEU A 238 -1.69 -23.28 -4.01
N GLY A 239 -2.43 -22.33 -4.55
CA GLY A 239 -3.60 -22.57 -5.39
C GLY A 239 -4.75 -23.28 -4.68
N LYS A 240 -4.86 -23.13 -3.35
CA LYS A 240 -5.90 -23.72 -2.51
C LYS A 240 -7.00 -22.70 -2.19
N PRO A 241 -8.25 -23.17 -1.94
CA PRO A 241 -9.34 -22.29 -1.58
C PRO A 241 -9.07 -21.48 -0.31
N THR A 242 -9.34 -20.18 -0.36
CA THR A 242 -9.17 -19.24 0.77
C THR A 242 -10.40 -19.22 1.69
N ALA A 243 -10.18 -18.98 2.97
CA ALA A 243 -11.24 -18.96 4.00
C ALA A 243 -11.99 -17.61 4.08
N GLY A 244 -11.46 -16.57 3.43
CA GLY A 244 -12.08 -15.25 3.43
C GLY A 244 -11.88 -14.48 4.74
N SER A 245 -10.65 -14.51 5.27
CA SER A 245 -10.31 -13.84 6.53
C SER A 245 -10.42 -12.32 6.44
N GLU A 246 -10.83 -11.71 7.53
CA GLU A 246 -10.89 -10.27 7.67
C GLU A 246 -9.53 -9.71 8.14
N SER A 247 -9.16 -8.55 7.62
CA SER A 247 -7.99 -7.80 8.06
C SER A 247 -8.31 -6.33 8.32
N SER A 248 -7.34 -5.58 8.84
CA SER A 248 -7.52 -4.14 9.03
C SER A 248 -7.77 -3.42 7.70
N ALA A 249 -8.63 -2.41 7.70
CA ALA A 249 -8.92 -1.58 6.54
C ALA A 249 -7.67 -0.91 5.95
N SER A 250 -6.65 -0.63 6.76
CA SER A 250 -5.36 -0.07 6.32
C SER A 250 -4.61 -0.96 5.32
N ASN A 251 -4.93 -2.24 5.26
CA ASN A 251 -4.31 -3.18 4.33
C ASN A 251 -5.05 -3.28 2.99
N HIS A 252 -6.11 -2.50 2.77
CA HIS A 252 -6.92 -2.54 1.56
C HIS A 252 -6.95 -1.19 0.86
N GLN A 253 -6.63 -1.16 -0.45
CA GLN A 253 -6.52 0.08 -1.23
C GLN A 253 -7.82 0.91 -1.28
N ILE A 254 -8.97 0.27 -1.44
CA ILE A 254 -10.25 0.99 -1.65
C ILE A 254 -10.66 1.78 -0.41
N PRO A 255 -10.75 1.21 0.80
CA PRO A 255 -10.97 2.00 2.00
C PRO A 255 -9.87 3.04 2.26
N HIS A 256 -8.60 2.71 1.93
CA HIS A 256 -7.47 3.63 2.14
C HIS A 256 -7.55 4.91 1.28
N MET A 257 -8.26 4.86 0.14
CA MET A 257 -8.53 6.07 -0.65
C MET A 257 -9.13 7.21 0.17
N PHE A 258 -9.92 6.89 1.21
CA PHE A 258 -10.48 7.92 2.09
C PHE A 258 -9.37 8.66 2.84
N VAL A 259 -8.40 7.94 3.40
CA VAL A 259 -7.27 8.53 4.14
C VAL A 259 -6.40 9.37 3.21
N ASP A 260 -6.04 8.83 2.05
CA ASP A 260 -5.27 9.57 1.04
C ASP A 260 -6.01 10.85 0.62
N LEU A 261 -7.32 10.75 0.34
CA LEU A 261 -8.13 11.90 -0.06
C LEU A 261 -8.15 12.98 1.02
N MET A 262 -8.29 12.62 2.31
CA MET A 262 -8.26 13.58 3.42
C MET A 262 -6.90 14.26 3.53
N GLN A 263 -5.82 13.53 3.35
CA GLN A 263 -4.47 14.11 3.35
C GLN A 263 -4.25 15.05 2.15
N LEU A 264 -4.81 14.72 0.98
CA LEU A 264 -4.75 15.56 -0.21
C LEU A 264 -5.57 16.86 -0.11
N CYS A 265 -6.54 16.92 0.81
CA CYS A 265 -7.24 18.16 1.15
C CYS A 265 -6.39 19.12 1.98
N CYS A 266 -5.28 18.66 2.57
CA CYS A 266 -4.41 19.47 3.41
C CYS A 266 -3.44 20.30 2.56
N PRO A 267 -3.06 21.54 3.02
CA PRO A 267 -2.14 22.42 2.29
C PRO A 267 -0.74 21.81 2.03
N LYS A 268 -0.32 20.88 2.88
CA LYS A 268 0.94 20.14 2.75
C LYS A 268 0.61 18.65 2.67
N TYR A 269 0.63 18.10 1.51
CA TYR A 269 0.44 16.67 1.27
C TYR A 269 1.73 16.01 0.82
N HIS A 270 1.83 14.69 1.00
CA HIS A 270 2.96 13.90 0.52
C HIS A 270 2.69 13.36 -0.88
N LEU A 271 3.71 13.35 -1.74
CA LEU A 271 3.64 12.78 -3.08
C LEU A 271 3.18 11.32 -3.06
N SER A 272 3.63 10.55 -2.07
CA SER A 272 3.19 9.16 -1.87
C SER A 272 1.67 9.00 -1.74
N ASN A 273 0.99 9.95 -1.09
CA ASN A 273 -0.47 9.92 -0.97
C ASN A 273 -1.17 10.20 -2.31
N VAL A 274 -0.61 11.10 -3.13
CA VAL A 274 -1.12 11.34 -4.49
C VAL A 274 -1.00 10.08 -5.33
N VAL A 275 0.17 9.44 -5.31
CA VAL A 275 0.43 8.20 -6.05
C VAL A 275 -0.44 7.06 -5.53
N SER A 276 -0.56 6.90 -4.22
CA SER A 276 -1.44 5.91 -3.58
C SER A 276 -2.89 6.09 -4.00
N TYR A 277 -3.41 7.31 -3.88
CA TYR A 277 -4.77 7.66 -4.28
C TYR A 277 -5.03 7.35 -5.76
N LEU A 278 -4.17 7.83 -6.66
CA LEU A 278 -4.33 7.62 -8.10
C LEU A 278 -4.15 6.15 -8.53
N ASN A 279 -3.43 5.33 -7.76
CA ASN A 279 -3.25 3.90 -8.04
C ASN A 279 -4.40 3.02 -7.54
N ALA A 280 -5.27 3.52 -6.67
CA ALA A 280 -6.42 2.75 -6.22
C ALA A 280 -7.30 2.30 -7.41
N CYS A 281 -7.75 1.05 -7.38
CA CYS A 281 -8.55 0.47 -8.45
C CYS A 281 -9.69 -0.39 -7.84
N PRO A 282 -10.95 -0.15 -8.20
CA PRO A 282 -11.47 0.91 -9.10
C PRO A 282 -11.32 2.33 -8.53
N HIS A 283 -11.42 3.34 -9.37
CA HIS A 283 -11.24 4.74 -9.00
C HIS A 283 -12.31 5.65 -9.63
N PRO A 284 -12.74 6.75 -8.96
CA PRO A 284 -13.72 7.68 -9.53
C PRO A 284 -13.31 8.27 -10.88
N LEU A 285 -12.02 8.48 -11.11
CA LEU A 285 -11.50 9.00 -12.38
C LEU A 285 -11.65 8.04 -13.57
N ASP A 286 -11.97 6.76 -13.34
CA ASP A 286 -12.16 5.78 -14.43
C ASP A 286 -13.40 6.04 -15.28
N GLN A 287 -14.33 6.85 -14.79
CA GLN A 287 -15.51 7.30 -15.56
C GLN A 287 -15.15 8.28 -16.68
N PHE A 288 -14.05 9.01 -16.57
CA PHE A 288 -13.62 9.99 -17.57
C PHE A 288 -12.81 9.32 -18.68
N LYS A 289 -13.26 9.47 -19.90
CA LYS A 289 -12.66 8.88 -21.10
C LYS A 289 -12.21 9.98 -22.06
N ASP A 290 -11.22 9.66 -22.90
CA ASP A 290 -10.78 10.58 -23.96
C ASP A 290 -11.85 10.68 -25.10
N ALA A 291 -11.59 11.54 -26.09
CA ALA A 291 -12.49 11.77 -27.22
C ALA A 291 -12.79 10.50 -28.04
N GLU A 292 -11.91 9.49 -28.00
CA GLU A 292 -12.08 8.20 -28.64
C GLU A 292 -12.78 7.16 -27.73
N GLY A 293 -13.26 7.56 -26.57
CA GLY A 293 -13.94 6.68 -25.62
C GLY A 293 -13.01 5.75 -24.84
N ARG A 294 -11.69 5.98 -24.86
CA ARG A 294 -10.70 5.21 -24.13
C ARG A 294 -10.53 5.79 -22.73
N GLY A 295 -10.34 4.92 -21.73
CA GLY A 295 -9.95 5.32 -20.38
C GLY A 295 -8.48 5.75 -20.31
N GLY A 296 -7.97 5.86 -19.08
CA GLY A 296 -6.54 6.05 -18.83
C GLY A 296 -6.15 7.45 -18.31
N LEU A 297 -7.11 8.27 -17.88
CA LEU A 297 -6.81 9.57 -17.24
C LEU A 297 -5.82 9.41 -16.07
N ARG A 298 -6.01 8.45 -15.19
CA ARG A 298 -5.10 8.18 -14.06
C ARG A 298 -3.68 7.89 -14.52
N HIS A 299 -3.54 7.04 -15.54
CA HIS A 299 -2.22 6.71 -16.10
C HIS A 299 -1.53 7.96 -16.67
N LYS A 300 -2.27 8.81 -17.38
CA LYS A 300 -1.74 10.08 -17.91
C LYS A 300 -1.32 11.05 -16.80
N LEU A 301 -2.10 11.13 -15.73
CA LEU A 301 -1.75 11.94 -14.57
C LEU A 301 -0.48 11.41 -13.88
N LEU A 302 -0.39 10.09 -13.66
CA LEU A 302 0.79 9.46 -13.09
C LEU A 302 2.04 9.63 -13.97
N GLU A 303 1.92 9.47 -15.29
CA GLU A 303 3.01 9.77 -16.23
C GLU A 303 3.45 11.23 -16.17
N HIS A 304 2.50 12.15 -16.08
CA HIS A 304 2.81 13.57 -15.97
C HIS A 304 3.56 13.89 -14.67
N ILE A 305 3.08 13.36 -13.54
CA ILE A 305 3.74 13.47 -12.24
C ILE A 305 5.17 12.93 -12.31
N LYS A 306 5.36 11.76 -12.89
CA LYS A 306 6.66 11.11 -13.04
C LYS A 306 7.63 11.95 -13.90
N ARG A 307 7.14 12.53 -14.99
CA ARG A 307 7.96 13.35 -15.89
C ARG A 307 8.39 14.67 -15.27
N GLN A 308 7.58 15.25 -14.40
CA GLN A 308 7.90 16.51 -13.73
C GLN A 308 8.78 16.32 -12.46
N GLY A 309 9.13 15.09 -12.12
CA GLY A 309 9.98 14.79 -10.96
C GLY A 309 9.33 15.09 -9.62
N GLY A 310 8.00 15.20 -9.58
CA GLY A 310 7.26 15.41 -8.35
C GLY A 310 6.18 16.49 -8.42
N LEU A 311 5.39 16.54 -7.37
CA LEU A 311 4.30 17.49 -7.20
C LEU A 311 4.75 18.64 -6.32
N GLY A 312 5.26 19.70 -6.91
CA GLY A 312 5.31 21.01 -6.25
C GLY A 312 3.90 21.49 -5.98
N THR A 313 3.66 22.04 -4.81
CA THR A 313 2.32 22.29 -4.26
C THR A 313 1.41 23.17 -5.11
N ASN A 314 1.94 24.10 -5.90
CA ASN A 314 1.12 25.06 -6.68
C ASN A 314 1.44 25.07 -8.18
N GLU A 315 2.46 24.37 -8.63
CA GLU A 315 2.93 24.43 -10.02
C GLU A 315 2.29 23.35 -10.91
N ILE A 316 1.60 22.39 -10.33
CA ILE A 316 0.89 21.33 -11.07
C ILE A 316 -0.43 21.81 -11.64
N SER A 317 -1.03 22.82 -11.04
CA SER A 317 -2.19 23.51 -11.61
C SER A 317 -1.85 24.33 -12.85
N GLY A 318 -0.61 24.20 -13.37
CA GLY A 318 -0.17 24.87 -14.56
C GLY A 318 -0.91 24.43 -15.81
N LYS A 319 -0.79 25.24 -16.85
CA LYS A 319 -1.44 25.05 -18.17
C LYS A 319 -1.28 23.64 -18.73
N SER A 320 -0.18 22.97 -18.46
CA SER A 320 0.08 21.59 -18.90
C SER A 320 -0.80 20.54 -18.23
N PHE A 321 -1.22 20.76 -16.98
CA PHE A 321 -2.14 19.87 -16.27
C PHE A 321 -3.57 20.02 -16.77
N ASP A 322 -4.01 21.26 -16.96
CA ASP A 322 -5.31 21.56 -17.58
C ASP A 322 -5.39 21.02 -19.03
N ASP A 323 -4.29 21.05 -19.78
CA ASP A 323 -4.22 20.47 -21.13
C ASP A 323 -4.43 18.95 -21.12
N ILE A 324 -3.96 18.25 -20.08
CA ILE A 324 -4.26 16.81 -19.91
C ILE A 324 -5.75 16.62 -19.59
N LEU A 325 -6.28 17.36 -18.60
CA LEU A 325 -7.67 17.23 -18.19
C LEU A 325 -8.64 17.54 -19.33
N ASN A 326 -8.36 18.57 -20.13
CA ASN A 326 -9.17 18.95 -21.29
C ASN A 326 -9.31 17.84 -22.35
N GLN A 327 -8.34 16.91 -22.45
CA GLN A 327 -8.43 15.77 -23.36
C GLN A 327 -9.48 14.72 -22.95
N TYR A 328 -9.90 14.75 -21.68
CA TYR A 328 -10.85 13.82 -21.07
C TYR A 328 -12.23 14.43 -20.81
N VAL A 329 -12.43 15.67 -21.22
CA VAL A 329 -13.74 16.32 -21.17
C VAL A 329 -14.55 15.85 -22.35
N THR A 330 -15.58 15.05 -22.11
CA THR A 330 -16.49 14.53 -23.14
C THR A 330 -17.94 14.64 -22.67
N GLY A 331 -18.83 15.04 -23.58
CA GLY A 331 -20.25 15.19 -23.25
C GLY A 331 -20.49 16.40 -22.34
N ASP A 332 -21.28 16.20 -21.27
CA ASP A 332 -21.65 17.24 -20.29
C ASP A 332 -20.61 17.44 -19.18
N ALA A 333 -19.53 16.61 -19.13
CA ALA A 333 -18.49 16.73 -18.11
C ALA A 333 -17.57 17.93 -18.41
N SER A 334 -17.23 18.68 -17.37
CA SER A 334 -16.29 19.81 -17.40
C SER A 334 -14.95 19.45 -16.74
N VAL A 335 -13.92 20.28 -16.95
CA VAL A 335 -12.64 20.14 -16.23
C VAL A 335 -12.86 20.22 -14.71
N GLU A 336 -13.79 21.03 -14.28
CA GLU A 336 -14.12 21.20 -12.85
C GLU A 336 -14.73 19.92 -12.26
N ASP A 337 -15.48 19.12 -13.03
CA ASP A 337 -16.00 17.83 -12.58
C ASP A 337 -14.87 16.80 -12.35
N ILE A 338 -13.79 16.89 -13.12
CA ILE A 338 -12.59 16.06 -12.90
C ILE A 338 -11.82 16.57 -11.68
N LYS A 339 -11.66 17.91 -11.55
CA LYS A 339 -10.91 18.54 -10.45
C LYS A 339 -11.52 18.29 -9.08
N VAL A 340 -12.82 18.02 -8.99
CA VAL A 340 -13.47 17.59 -7.74
C VAL A 340 -12.74 16.38 -7.13
N TRP A 341 -12.25 15.47 -7.94
CA TRP A 341 -11.53 14.26 -7.49
C TRP A 341 -10.01 14.48 -7.28
N LEU A 342 -9.53 15.71 -7.46
CA LEU A 342 -8.12 16.08 -7.40
C LEU A 342 -7.92 17.28 -6.46
N PRO A 343 -8.24 17.15 -5.15
CA PRO A 343 -8.23 18.27 -4.21
C PRO A 343 -6.85 18.93 -4.10
N PHE A 344 -5.77 18.21 -4.34
CA PHE A 344 -4.41 18.73 -4.32
C PHE A 344 -4.09 19.74 -5.43
N VAL A 345 -4.90 19.81 -6.48
CA VAL A 345 -4.75 20.79 -7.57
C VAL A 345 -5.23 22.18 -7.13
N ASN A 346 -6.18 22.23 -6.21
CA ASN A 346 -6.77 23.46 -5.70
C ASN A 346 -6.21 23.75 -4.29
N SER A 347 -4.92 24.06 -4.18
CA SER A 347 -4.29 24.30 -2.87
C SER A 347 -4.95 25.47 -2.13
N CYS A 348 -5.73 25.14 -1.10
CA CYS A 348 -6.26 26.10 -0.17
C CYS A 348 -5.33 26.23 1.04
N THR A 349 -5.10 27.45 1.49
CA THR A 349 -4.39 27.73 2.76
C THR A 349 -5.24 27.35 3.97
N ASP A 350 -6.57 27.30 3.78
CA ASP A 350 -7.59 26.98 4.78
C ASP A 350 -8.49 25.87 4.26
N ILE A 351 -8.74 24.85 5.07
CA ILE A 351 -9.57 23.71 4.71
C ILE A 351 -11.04 24.03 5.02
N ASP A 352 -11.83 24.26 3.97
CA ASP A 352 -13.27 24.46 4.08
C ASP A 352 -13.98 23.12 4.30
N CYS A 353 -14.64 22.95 5.46
CA CYS A 353 -15.37 21.74 5.80
C CYS A 353 -16.53 21.44 4.85
N ASP A 354 -17.21 22.43 4.30
CA ASP A 354 -18.32 22.20 3.36
C ASP A 354 -17.79 21.60 2.05
N HIS A 355 -16.59 22.02 1.61
CA HIS A 355 -15.92 21.42 0.47
C HIS A 355 -15.53 19.96 0.76
N VAL A 356 -14.93 19.69 1.91
CA VAL A 356 -14.56 18.31 2.34
C VAL A 356 -15.82 17.44 2.44
N ILE A 357 -16.89 17.91 3.06
CA ILE A 357 -18.17 17.19 3.17
C ILE A 357 -18.71 16.83 1.78
N LYS A 358 -18.70 17.78 0.85
CA LYS A 358 -19.17 17.55 -0.53
C LYS A 358 -18.35 16.48 -1.23
N LEU A 359 -17.03 16.55 -1.10
CA LEU A 359 -16.09 15.60 -1.69
C LEU A 359 -16.28 14.19 -1.11
N VAL A 360 -16.35 14.08 0.22
CA VAL A 360 -16.53 12.78 0.90
C VAL A 360 -17.90 12.17 0.59
N LYS A 361 -18.95 12.96 0.50
CA LYS A 361 -20.28 12.49 0.05
C LYS A 361 -20.22 11.94 -1.36
N ALA A 362 -19.56 12.65 -2.29
CA ALA A 362 -19.38 12.19 -3.66
C ALA A 362 -18.60 10.86 -3.71
N LEU A 363 -17.54 10.72 -2.90
CA LEU A 363 -16.78 9.48 -2.80
C LEU A 363 -17.64 8.34 -2.24
N GLY A 364 -18.41 8.59 -1.18
CA GLY A 364 -19.33 7.62 -0.58
C GLY A 364 -20.40 7.14 -1.55
N GLU A 365 -21.04 8.04 -2.30
CA GLU A 365 -22.05 7.68 -3.32
C GLU A 365 -21.43 6.87 -4.46
N TRP A 366 -20.24 7.27 -4.94
CA TRP A 366 -19.52 6.48 -5.94
C TRP A 366 -19.17 5.08 -5.42
N ALA A 367 -18.76 4.96 -4.16
CA ALA A 367 -18.38 3.71 -3.53
C ALA A 367 -19.56 2.75 -3.36
N LYS A 368 -20.74 3.24 -2.99
CA LYS A 368 -21.97 2.43 -2.81
C LYS A 368 -22.38 1.69 -4.07
N GLY A 369 -22.03 2.21 -5.25
CA GLY A 369 -22.27 1.56 -6.54
C GLY A 369 -21.30 0.42 -6.89
N LYS A 370 -20.33 0.09 -6.02
CA LYS A 370 -19.29 -0.92 -6.24
C LYS A 370 -19.38 -2.03 -5.19
N GLU A 371 -19.22 -3.28 -5.62
CA GLU A 371 -19.22 -4.43 -4.70
C GLU A 371 -18.13 -4.29 -3.62
N GLU A 372 -16.94 -3.82 -4.01
CA GLU A 372 -15.78 -3.62 -3.14
C GLU A 372 -15.80 -2.27 -2.38
N GLY A 373 -16.72 -1.39 -2.72
CA GLY A 373 -16.82 -0.02 -2.19
C GLY A 373 -17.70 0.13 -0.95
N ARG A 374 -18.42 -0.91 -0.53
CA ARG A 374 -19.40 -0.82 0.56
C ARG A 374 -18.80 -0.26 1.86
N GLN A 375 -17.62 -0.70 2.24
CA GLN A 375 -16.95 -0.24 3.45
C GLN A 375 -16.47 1.20 3.32
N LEU A 376 -15.94 1.60 2.17
CA LEU A 376 -15.58 2.98 1.89
C LEU A 376 -16.82 3.90 2.03
N GLY A 377 -17.96 3.46 1.51
CA GLY A 377 -19.23 4.18 1.69
C GLY A 377 -19.59 4.39 3.16
N GLN A 378 -19.47 3.35 3.98
CA GLN A 378 -19.73 3.44 5.43
C GLN A 378 -18.77 4.40 6.15
N ILE A 379 -17.48 4.35 5.80
CA ILE A 379 -16.47 5.28 6.35
C ILE A 379 -16.82 6.72 6.00
N CYS A 380 -17.18 6.98 4.74
CA CYS A 380 -17.58 8.31 4.28
C CYS A 380 -18.82 8.82 5.00
N ASP A 381 -19.86 7.99 5.17
CA ASP A 381 -21.09 8.34 5.87
C ASP A 381 -20.81 8.66 7.35
N ALA A 382 -20.01 7.84 8.03
CA ALA A 382 -19.61 8.05 9.41
C ALA A 382 -18.84 9.36 9.59
N PHE A 383 -17.86 9.63 8.72
CA PHE A 383 -17.07 10.87 8.78
C PHE A 383 -17.91 12.13 8.57
N VAL A 384 -18.81 12.13 7.58
CA VAL A 384 -19.71 13.25 7.33
C VAL A 384 -20.65 13.49 8.53
N SER A 385 -21.16 12.40 9.12
CA SER A 385 -22.00 12.47 10.32
C SER A 385 -21.23 13.06 11.51
N ILE A 386 -19.97 12.69 11.71
CA ILE A 386 -19.12 13.23 12.77
C ILE A 386 -18.91 14.74 12.57
N LEU A 387 -18.58 15.20 11.36
CA LEU A 387 -18.38 16.61 11.07
C LEU A 387 -19.67 17.43 11.34
N ASP A 388 -20.82 16.90 10.94
CA ASP A 388 -22.13 17.56 11.17
C ASP A 388 -22.47 17.61 12.66
N LEU A 389 -22.35 16.48 13.37
CA LEU A 389 -22.61 16.39 14.81
C LEU A 389 -21.67 17.27 15.65
N LEU A 390 -20.41 17.41 15.26
CA LEU A 390 -19.46 18.31 15.93
C LEU A 390 -19.61 19.77 15.53
N GLY A 391 -20.49 20.07 14.55
CA GLY A 391 -20.84 21.44 14.15
C GLY A 391 -19.77 22.12 13.30
N TYR A 392 -19.05 21.37 12.45
CA TYR A 392 -18.06 21.91 11.51
C TYR A 392 -18.65 22.47 10.22
N LYS A 393 -19.93 22.23 9.95
CA LYS A 393 -20.60 22.78 8.77
C LYS A 393 -20.53 24.32 8.74
N GLY A 394 -20.10 24.86 7.62
CA GLY A 394 -19.87 26.29 7.44
C GLY A 394 -18.63 26.83 8.16
N LYS A 395 -17.71 25.97 8.58
CA LYS A 395 -16.47 26.34 9.27
C LYS A 395 -15.23 25.80 8.54
N HIS A 396 -14.08 26.31 8.94
CA HIS A 396 -12.78 25.79 8.52
C HIS A 396 -12.20 24.85 9.59
N ILE A 397 -11.40 23.88 9.17
CA ILE A 397 -10.75 22.89 10.04
C ILE A 397 -9.24 22.90 9.82
N GLY A 398 -8.47 22.71 10.89
CA GLY A 398 -7.04 22.56 10.81
C GLY A 398 -6.63 21.19 10.24
N PRO A 399 -5.44 21.09 9.58
CA PRO A 399 -4.95 19.83 9.01
C PRO A 399 -4.82 18.69 10.04
N GLU A 400 -4.32 19.00 11.23
CA GLU A 400 -4.15 18.01 12.32
C GLU A 400 -5.49 17.49 12.83
N GLU A 401 -6.47 18.37 12.96
CA GLU A 401 -7.81 18.00 13.41
C GLU A 401 -8.55 17.20 12.33
N LEU A 402 -8.43 17.60 11.05
CA LEU A 402 -8.97 16.81 9.93
C LEU A 402 -8.39 15.40 9.92
N LYS A 403 -7.07 15.26 10.11
CA LYS A 403 -6.40 13.97 10.19
C LYS A 403 -6.94 13.13 11.36
N LYS A 404 -7.04 13.69 12.56
CA LYS A 404 -7.56 12.97 13.74
C LYS A 404 -8.98 12.45 13.52
N LEU A 405 -9.86 13.27 12.94
CA LEU A 405 -11.24 12.87 12.62
C LEU A 405 -11.27 11.79 11.54
N SER A 406 -10.40 11.88 10.52
CA SER A 406 -10.31 10.87 9.47
C SER A 406 -9.79 9.54 10.00
N ASP A 407 -8.74 9.55 10.82
CA ASP A 407 -8.18 8.36 11.45
C ASP A 407 -9.21 7.67 12.36
N TYR A 408 -9.99 8.45 13.12
CA TYR A 408 -11.07 7.93 13.94
C TYR A 408 -12.15 7.22 13.11
N SER A 409 -12.58 7.84 12.01
CA SER A 409 -13.60 7.27 11.12
C SER A 409 -13.14 6.00 10.41
N TYR A 410 -11.85 5.90 10.14
CA TYR A 410 -11.23 4.82 9.38
C TYR A 410 -10.85 3.61 10.24
N SER A 411 -10.35 3.85 11.46
CA SER A 411 -9.68 2.86 12.33
C SER A 411 -10.48 1.58 12.64
N PRO A 412 -11.82 1.62 12.86
CA PRO A 412 -12.55 0.42 13.30
C PRO A 412 -12.93 -0.55 12.19
N GLN A 413 -12.66 -0.23 10.93
CA GLN A 413 -13.19 -1.03 9.81
C GLN A 413 -12.32 -2.26 9.52
N LYS A 414 -12.98 -3.39 9.28
CA LYS A 414 -12.33 -4.61 8.82
C LYS A 414 -12.80 -4.96 7.42
N VAL A 415 -11.92 -5.51 6.62
CA VAL A 415 -12.17 -5.95 5.24
C VAL A 415 -11.69 -7.36 5.01
N SER A 416 -12.40 -8.11 4.18
CA SER A 416 -11.93 -9.39 3.65
C SER A 416 -11.08 -9.17 2.42
N LEU A 417 -9.80 -9.54 2.48
CA LEU A 417 -8.87 -9.46 1.35
C LEU A 417 -9.06 -10.61 0.36
N HIS A 418 -9.61 -11.71 0.82
CA HIS A 418 -9.89 -12.90 0.04
C HIS A 418 -11.34 -13.30 0.20
N ARG A 419 -11.96 -13.83 -0.86
CA ARG A 419 -13.31 -14.38 -0.79
C ARG A 419 -13.29 -15.73 -0.09
N ASN A 420 -14.34 -16.05 0.63
CA ASN A 420 -14.55 -17.42 1.11
C ASN A 420 -14.91 -18.30 -0.10
N GLU A 421 -14.08 -19.30 -0.38
CA GLU A 421 -14.19 -20.15 -1.55
C GLU A 421 -14.74 -21.53 -1.17
N VAL A 422 -15.44 -22.17 -2.12
CA VAL A 422 -15.97 -23.52 -1.91
C VAL A 422 -14.82 -24.51 -1.69
N GLY A 423 -14.90 -25.28 -0.61
CA GLY A 423 -13.84 -26.20 -0.20
C GLY A 423 -12.75 -25.57 0.67
N ALA A 424 -12.95 -24.33 1.10
CA ALA A 424 -12.05 -23.66 2.05
C ALA A 424 -11.94 -24.43 3.38
N MET A 425 -10.83 -24.21 4.08
CA MET A 425 -10.65 -24.71 5.44
C MET A 425 -11.64 -24.04 6.40
N ASN A 426 -12.09 -24.79 7.42
CA ASN A 426 -12.86 -24.22 8.51
C ASN A 426 -11.93 -23.42 9.42
N VAL A 427 -12.23 -22.14 9.63
CA VAL A 427 -11.45 -21.24 10.49
C VAL A 427 -12.36 -20.69 11.59
N ALA A 428 -11.89 -20.77 12.82
CA ALA A 428 -12.53 -20.16 14.00
C ALA A 428 -11.68 -18.97 14.46
N ALA A 429 -12.30 -17.81 14.69
CA ALA A 429 -11.62 -16.56 15.05
C ALA A 429 -10.91 -16.62 16.43
N GLY A 430 -11.29 -17.53 17.29
CA GLY A 430 -10.67 -17.74 18.59
C GLY A 430 -11.07 -19.09 19.19
N VAL A 431 -10.31 -19.56 20.14
CA VAL A 431 -10.58 -20.84 20.81
C VAL A 431 -11.92 -20.85 21.55
N ASP A 432 -12.35 -19.71 22.07
CA ASP A 432 -13.59 -19.49 22.79
C ASP A 432 -14.85 -19.47 21.88
N SER A 433 -14.67 -19.46 20.56
CA SER A 433 -15.77 -19.49 19.58
C SER A 433 -16.30 -20.89 19.26
N ILE A 434 -15.62 -21.97 19.68
CA ILE A 434 -15.98 -23.36 19.32
C ILE A 434 -17.18 -23.82 20.12
N ALA A 435 -18.35 -23.84 19.48
CA ALA A 435 -19.61 -24.14 20.13
C ALA A 435 -20.13 -25.58 19.90
N ALA A 436 -19.47 -26.38 19.08
CA ALA A 436 -19.90 -27.74 18.75
C ALA A 436 -18.70 -28.70 18.67
N PRO A 437 -18.93 -30.03 18.83
CA PRO A 437 -17.88 -31.04 18.78
C PRO A 437 -17.13 -31.06 17.46
N VAL A 438 -15.79 -31.21 17.54
CA VAL A 438 -14.88 -31.32 16.39
C VAL A 438 -13.83 -32.41 16.67
N GLU A 439 -13.55 -33.25 15.67
CA GLU A 439 -12.60 -34.34 15.78
C GLU A 439 -11.15 -33.89 15.96
N ALA A 440 -10.71 -32.92 15.15
CA ALA A 440 -9.36 -32.39 15.20
C ALA A 440 -9.34 -30.87 14.97
N ALA A 441 -8.54 -30.17 15.76
CA ALA A 441 -8.32 -28.75 15.64
C ALA A 441 -6.82 -28.40 15.70
N VAL A 442 -6.44 -27.35 14.98
CA VAL A 442 -5.11 -26.75 15.05
C VAL A 442 -5.23 -25.34 15.59
N TRP A 443 -4.60 -25.07 16.73
CA TRP A 443 -4.55 -23.74 17.31
C TRP A 443 -3.25 -23.04 16.91
N MET A 444 -3.36 -22.07 15.99
CA MET A 444 -2.23 -21.41 15.32
C MET A 444 -1.52 -20.39 16.20
N ASP A 445 -2.27 -19.68 17.01
CA ASP A 445 -1.81 -18.56 17.83
C ASP A 445 -2.20 -18.73 19.30
N PRO A 446 -1.69 -19.76 20.01
CA PRO A 446 -2.01 -19.99 21.41
C PRO A 446 -1.32 -18.96 22.32
N VAL A 447 -1.79 -17.70 22.25
CA VAL A 447 -1.33 -16.55 23.03
C VAL A 447 -2.35 -16.18 24.10
N PRO A 448 -1.94 -15.59 25.23
CA PRO A 448 -2.86 -15.06 26.22
C PRO A 448 -3.73 -13.95 25.65
N SER A 449 -4.98 -13.86 26.11
CA SER A 449 -5.83 -12.71 25.79
C SER A 449 -5.16 -11.42 26.25
N LYS A 450 -5.12 -10.42 25.36
CA LYS A 450 -4.56 -9.08 25.62
C LYS A 450 -5.61 -8.06 26.08
N GLU A 451 -6.83 -8.52 26.43
CA GLU A 451 -7.87 -7.59 26.84
C GLU A 451 -7.47 -6.83 28.09
N PRO A 452 -7.50 -5.50 28.02
CA PRO A 452 -7.21 -4.66 29.17
C PRO A 452 -8.31 -4.85 30.23
N TYR A 453 -7.90 -4.80 31.48
CA TYR A 453 -8.86 -4.78 32.58
C TYR A 453 -9.69 -3.48 32.51
N PRO A 454 -11.02 -3.55 32.39
CA PRO A 454 -11.85 -2.37 32.14
C PRO A 454 -11.76 -1.31 33.24
N TYR A 455 -11.46 -1.73 34.46
CA TYR A 455 -11.35 -0.87 35.66
C TYR A 455 -9.90 -0.51 36.01
N ALA A 456 -8.97 -0.55 35.05
CA ALA A 456 -7.56 -0.24 35.27
C ALA A 456 -7.28 1.23 35.69
N PHE A 457 -8.27 2.09 35.57
CA PHE A 457 -8.23 3.48 36.07
C PHE A 457 -8.43 3.59 37.59
N LEU A 458 -8.83 2.53 38.26
CA LEU A 458 -8.94 2.40 39.70
C LEU A 458 -7.79 1.52 40.26
N SER A 459 -7.34 1.82 41.44
CA SER A 459 -6.43 0.92 42.16
C SER A 459 -7.13 -0.36 42.62
N ASP A 460 -6.36 -1.44 42.83
CA ASP A 460 -6.96 -2.70 43.35
C ASP A 460 -7.60 -2.48 44.72
N ALA A 461 -7.05 -1.57 45.54
CA ALA A 461 -7.61 -1.21 46.87
C ALA A 461 -8.95 -0.47 46.75
N ASP A 462 -9.07 0.46 45.77
CA ASP A 462 -10.32 1.17 45.50
C ASP A 462 -11.39 0.21 44.94
N VAL A 463 -10.98 -0.74 44.07
CA VAL A 463 -11.90 -1.77 43.56
C VAL A 463 -12.46 -2.63 44.69
N GLU A 464 -11.63 -3.06 45.65
CA GLU A 464 -12.09 -3.87 46.80
C GLU A 464 -13.09 -3.10 47.68
N LYS A 465 -12.92 -1.78 47.86
CA LYS A 465 -13.87 -0.95 48.62
C LYS A 465 -15.16 -0.70 47.84
N LEU A 466 -15.08 -0.44 46.54
CA LEU A 466 -16.22 -0.19 45.70
C LEU A 466 -17.17 -1.41 45.59
N LYS A 467 -16.67 -2.62 45.86
CA LYS A 467 -17.53 -3.83 45.98
C LYS A 467 -18.58 -3.77 47.11
N GLU A 468 -18.42 -2.87 48.08
CA GLU A 468 -19.40 -2.65 49.12
C GLU A 468 -20.72 -2.05 48.61
N VAL A 469 -20.62 -1.32 47.45
CA VAL A 469 -21.74 -0.51 46.95
C VAL A 469 -22.11 -0.81 45.49
N MET A 470 -21.25 -1.61 44.76
CA MET A 470 -21.50 -1.99 43.36
C MET A 470 -20.85 -3.34 43.02
N ASP A 471 -21.38 -3.99 41.99
CA ASP A 471 -20.95 -5.34 41.57
C ASP A 471 -19.73 -5.32 40.66
N ILE A 472 -18.62 -4.66 41.07
CA ILE A 472 -17.41 -4.52 40.29
C ILE A 472 -16.59 -5.83 40.27
N PRO A 473 -16.30 -6.42 39.06
CA PRO A 473 -15.50 -7.64 38.96
C PRO A 473 -14.02 -7.37 39.16
N THR A 474 -13.32 -8.24 39.86
CA THR A 474 -11.86 -8.18 39.95
C THR A 474 -11.19 -8.70 38.68
N ARG A 475 -9.88 -8.37 38.48
CA ARG A 475 -9.06 -9.02 37.44
C ARG A 475 -9.15 -10.54 37.50
N ARG A 476 -9.15 -11.13 38.72
CA ARG A 476 -9.28 -12.57 38.93
C ARG A 476 -10.62 -13.11 38.44
N THR A 477 -11.72 -12.38 38.64
CA THR A 477 -13.06 -12.78 38.19
C THR A 477 -13.08 -12.90 36.66
N LEU A 478 -12.59 -11.87 35.94
CA LEU A 478 -12.54 -11.87 34.48
C LEU A 478 -11.59 -12.95 33.92
N LEU A 479 -10.44 -13.17 34.54
CA LEU A 479 -9.52 -14.26 34.17
C LEU A 479 -10.13 -15.63 34.36
N VAL A 480 -10.90 -15.86 35.44
CA VAL A 480 -11.61 -17.11 35.66
C VAL A 480 -12.68 -17.31 34.60
N GLN A 481 -13.47 -16.29 34.29
CA GLN A 481 -14.48 -16.34 33.24
C GLN A 481 -13.88 -16.69 31.88
N SER A 482 -12.81 -16.00 31.46
CA SER A 482 -12.08 -16.28 30.20
C SER A 482 -11.55 -17.71 30.16
N ARG A 483 -10.93 -18.18 31.27
CA ARG A 483 -10.41 -19.54 31.36
C ARG A 483 -11.50 -20.60 31.26
N GLU A 484 -12.65 -20.40 31.93
CA GLU A 484 -13.76 -21.36 31.85
C GLU A 484 -14.39 -21.38 30.46
N SER A 485 -14.45 -20.25 29.76
CA SER A 485 -14.88 -20.20 28.36
C SER A 485 -13.94 -21.00 27.45
N VAL A 486 -12.65 -20.79 27.55
CA VAL A 486 -11.65 -21.57 26.80
C VAL A 486 -11.75 -23.07 27.11
N ASN A 487 -11.86 -23.44 28.41
CA ASN A 487 -12.00 -24.83 28.80
C ASN A 487 -13.29 -25.50 28.24
N ALA A 488 -14.40 -24.75 28.24
CA ALA A 488 -15.65 -25.23 27.67
C ALA A 488 -15.55 -25.48 26.17
N SER A 489 -14.94 -24.55 25.45
CA SER A 489 -14.73 -24.68 24.01
C SER A 489 -13.77 -25.83 23.66
N LEU A 490 -12.67 -25.97 24.41
CA LEU A 490 -11.71 -27.07 24.23
C LEU A 490 -12.31 -28.44 24.58
N SER A 491 -13.34 -28.49 25.43
CA SER A 491 -14.06 -29.75 25.70
C SER A 491 -14.80 -30.30 24.48
N ASN A 492 -15.07 -29.46 23.50
CA ASN A 492 -15.64 -29.84 22.22
C ASN A 492 -14.58 -30.38 21.22
N VAL A 493 -13.29 -30.23 21.51
CA VAL A 493 -12.19 -30.69 20.65
C VAL A 493 -11.67 -32.02 21.13
N ARG A 494 -11.70 -33.04 20.27
CA ARG A 494 -11.17 -34.35 20.63
C ARG A 494 -9.66 -34.42 20.55
N SER A 495 -9.05 -33.94 19.45
CA SER A 495 -7.61 -33.89 19.24
C SER A 495 -7.17 -32.45 18.93
N LEU A 496 -6.26 -31.92 19.75
CA LEU A 496 -5.74 -30.57 19.59
C LEU A 496 -4.27 -30.56 19.23
N THR A 497 -3.93 -29.91 18.10
CA THR A 497 -2.55 -29.58 17.77
C THR A 497 -2.34 -28.09 18.08
N MET A 498 -1.34 -27.79 18.93
CA MET A 498 -0.98 -26.41 19.25
C MET A 498 0.33 -26.02 18.52
N VAL A 499 0.31 -24.87 17.90
CA VAL A 499 1.47 -24.32 17.18
C VAL A 499 2.34 -23.52 18.14
N LEU A 500 3.63 -23.85 18.18
CA LEU A 500 4.67 -23.09 18.87
C LEU A 500 5.57 -22.45 17.84
N CYS A 501 5.49 -21.13 17.64
CA CYS A 501 6.41 -20.38 16.82
C CYS A 501 7.47 -19.69 17.67
N ASP A 502 8.74 -19.73 17.24
CA ASP A 502 9.81 -18.98 17.90
C ASP A 502 9.67 -17.48 17.62
N LYS A 503 9.14 -17.13 16.44
CA LYS A 503 8.88 -15.74 16.03
C LYS A 503 7.58 -15.63 15.24
N VAL A 504 6.94 -14.47 15.37
CA VAL A 504 5.84 -14.00 14.50
C VAL A 504 6.28 -12.63 13.98
N GLY A 505 6.71 -12.58 12.71
CA GLY A 505 7.42 -11.42 12.18
C GLY A 505 8.75 -11.21 12.94
N THR A 506 8.89 -10.07 13.61
CA THR A 506 10.08 -9.73 14.43
C THR A 506 9.90 -10.02 15.91
N GLU A 507 8.69 -10.37 16.36
CA GLU A 507 8.36 -10.52 17.77
C GLU A 507 8.41 -11.98 18.24
N ILE A 508 8.76 -12.18 19.50
CA ILE A 508 8.63 -13.46 20.19
C ILE A 508 7.24 -13.51 20.84
N PRO A 509 6.32 -14.40 20.40
CA PRO A 509 4.97 -14.41 20.92
C PRO A 509 4.91 -14.91 22.38
N ALA A 510 4.04 -14.30 23.18
CA ALA A 510 3.70 -14.81 24.50
C ALA A 510 2.99 -16.17 24.37
N LYS A 511 3.24 -17.07 25.32
CA LYS A 511 2.70 -18.44 25.30
C LYS A 511 1.48 -18.56 26.20
N HIS A 512 0.38 -19.11 25.67
CA HIS A 512 -0.79 -19.44 26.47
C HIS A 512 -0.47 -20.49 27.54
N GLN A 513 -1.10 -20.43 28.71
CA GLN A 513 -0.85 -21.35 29.84
C GLN A 513 -1.04 -22.82 29.45
N ILE A 514 -2.03 -23.14 28.61
CA ILE A 514 -2.29 -24.52 28.13
C ILE A 514 -1.10 -25.00 27.27
N LEU A 515 -0.57 -24.14 26.39
CA LEU A 515 0.61 -24.45 25.60
C LEU A 515 1.84 -24.73 26.51
N VAL A 516 2.07 -23.86 27.50
CA VAL A 516 3.17 -24.03 28.44
C VAL A 516 3.01 -25.36 29.20
N GLY A 517 1.80 -25.72 29.61
CA GLY A 517 1.50 -26.99 30.26
C GLY A 517 1.73 -28.21 29.35
N ALA A 518 1.46 -28.07 28.06
CA ALA A 518 1.58 -29.14 27.07
C ALA A 518 3.05 -29.36 26.58
N MET A 519 3.90 -28.35 26.70
CA MET A 519 5.30 -28.43 26.21
C MET A 519 6.17 -29.46 26.93
N GLY A 520 5.83 -29.82 28.17
CA GLY A 520 6.69 -30.76 28.94
C GLY A 520 8.06 -30.17 29.28
N LYS A 521 9.02 -31.08 29.58
CA LYS A 521 10.42 -30.71 29.94
C LYS A 521 11.40 -30.93 28.80
N ASP A 522 11.01 -31.71 27.78
CA ASP A 522 11.88 -32.07 26.66
C ASP A 522 11.83 -31.00 25.56
N GLU A 523 12.94 -30.87 24.84
CA GLU A 523 13.00 -29.95 23.69
C GLU A 523 12.13 -30.48 22.55
N ILE A 524 11.20 -29.64 22.07
CA ILE A 524 10.33 -29.99 20.96
C ILE A 524 11.09 -29.73 19.65
N PRO A 525 11.30 -30.77 18.82
CA PRO A 525 12.00 -30.59 17.55
C PRO A 525 11.18 -29.77 16.58
N TYR A 526 11.87 -29.05 15.69
CA TYR A 526 11.21 -28.32 14.61
C TYR A 526 10.53 -29.28 13.63
N VAL A 527 9.34 -28.91 13.22
CA VAL A 527 8.64 -29.58 12.13
C VAL A 527 9.37 -29.28 10.82
N LYS A 528 9.69 -30.33 10.07
CA LYS A 528 10.21 -30.18 8.71
C LYS A 528 9.04 -30.09 7.74
N ILE A 529 9.02 -29.03 6.95
CA ILE A 529 8.08 -28.92 5.83
C ILE A 529 8.64 -29.72 4.67
N ASP A 530 7.81 -30.55 4.08
CA ASP A 530 8.20 -31.28 2.88
C ASP A 530 8.15 -30.33 1.68
N GLU A 531 9.28 -29.71 1.38
CA GLU A 531 9.43 -28.79 0.26
C GLU A 531 9.23 -29.47 -1.09
N SER A 532 9.37 -30.81 -1.17
CA SER A 532 9.10 -31.54 -2.41
C SER A 532 7.65 -31.48 -2.86
N SER A 533 6.72 -31.29 -1.91
CA SER A 533 5.30 -31.07 -2.21
C SER A 533 4.99 -29.65 -2.73
N LEU A 534 5.94 -28.73 -2.63
CA LEU A 534 5.84 -27.33 -3.10
C LEU A 534 6.41 -27.17 -4.51
N VAL A 535 7.19 -28.12 -4.95
CA VAL A 535 7.75 -28.12 -6.30
C VAL A 535 6.62 -28.50 -7.24
N HIS A 536 5.98 -27.52 -7.88
CA HIS A 536 5.29 -27.80 -9.13
C HIS A 536 6.32 -28.41 -10.09
N ASP A 537 5.96 -29.50 -10.75
CA ASP A 537 6.82 -30.29 -11.68
C ASP A 537 7.45 -29.49 -12.83
N GLU A 538 7.35 -28.16 -12.79
CA GLU A 538 7.82 -27.25 -13.82
C GLU A 538 8.69 -26.10 -13.34
N LEU A 539 9.41 -26.21 -12.24
CA LEU A 539 10.63 -25.40 -12.09
C LEU A 539 11.61 -25.90 -13.14
N ARG A 540 11.43 -25.39 -14.35
CA ARG A 540 12.30 -25.68 -15.48
C ARG A 540 13.71 -25.34 -15.06
N ASP A 541 14.61 -26.28 -15.17
CA ASP A 541 16.04 -26.01 -15.02
C ASP A 541 16.37 -24.80 -15.92
N PRO A 542 16.79 -23.65 -15.36
CA PRO A 542 17.09 -22.46 -16.17
C PRO A 542 18.10 -22.75 -17.28
N ARG A 543 18.84 -23.85 -17.19
CA ARG A 543 19.77 -24.31 -18.22
C ARG A 543 19.07 -24.98 -19.42
N THR A 544 17.81 -25.37 -19.29
CA THR A 544 17.01 -26.04 -20.34
C THR A 544 15.88 -25.20 -20.87
N GLN A 545 15.69 -23.96 -20.36
CA GLN A 545 14.66 -23.07 -20.85
C GLN A 545 14.93 -22.68 -22.30
N LYS A 546 13.96 -22.90 -23.14
CA LYS A 546 13.91 -22.21 -24.44
C LYS A 546 13.75 -20.71 -24.14
N LEU A 547 14.76 -19.92 -24.51
CA LEU A 547 14.73 -18.46 -24.41
C LEU A 547 13.87 -17.82 -25.51
N GLN A 548 12.94 -18.58 -26.07
CA GLN A 548 12.16 -18.21 -27.24
C GLN A 548 10.71 -18.62 -27.02
N HIS A 549 9.80 -17.65 -27.16
CA HIS A 549 8.35 -17.85 -27.05
C HIS A 549 7.71 -17.75 -28.43
N GLU A 550 6.85 -18.69 -28.76
CA GLU A 550 6.09 -18.70 -30.02
C GLU A 550 4.64 -18.27 -29.73
N LEU A 551 4.28 -17.07 -30.21
CA LEU A 551 2.96 -16.45 -29.96
C LEU A 551 2.02 -16.56 -31.16
N GLY A 552 2.53 -17.06 -32.31
CA GLY A 552 1.82 -17.14 -33.58
C GLY A 552 2.12 -15.99 -34.54
N VAL A 553 2.10 -16.31 -35.81
CA VAL A 553 2.35 -15.32 -36.89
C VAL A 553 1.35 -14.19 -36.82
N GLY A 554 1.83 -12.96 -36.94
CA GLY A 554 1.00 -11.76 -36.92
C GLY A 554 0.53 -11.30 -35.54
N PHE A 555 0.98 -11.93 -34.43
CA PHE A 555 0.56 -11.53 -33.07
C PHE A 555 0.81 -10.03 -32.76
N PHE A 556 1.88 -9.47 -33.29
CA PHE A 556 2.25 -8.07 -33.14
C PHE A 556 1.78 -7.18 -34.29
N ASP A 557 1.00 -7.68 -35.26
CA ASP A 557 0.52 -6.88 -36.37
C ASP A 557 -0.30 -5.67 -35.87
N GLY A 558 -0.12 -4.53 -36.55
CA GLY A 558 -0.72 -3.25 -36.12
C GLY A 558 -0.02 -2.54 -34.93
N ARG A 559 0.91 -3.21 -34.26
CA ARG A 559 1.71 -2.61 -33.19
C ARG A 559 3.14 -2.28 -33.63
N LEU A 560 3.59 -2.93 -34.72
CA LEU A 560 4.88 -2.67 -35.35
C LEU A 560 4.79 -1.45 -36.28
N GLY A 561 5.94 -0.85 -36.59
CA GLY A 561 6.05 0.25 -37.57
C GLY A 561 5.95 1.67 -37.00
N LYS A 562 5.85 1.84 -35.68
CA LYS A 562 5.96 3.17 -35.06
C LYS A 562 7.41 3.66 -35.13
N PRO A 563 7.64 4.98 -35.27
CA PRO A 563 8.99 5.54 -35.20
C PRO A 563 9.67 5.17 -33.88
N LEU A 564 10.91 4.69 -33.96
CA LEU A 564 11.70 4.25 -32.81
C LEU A 564 12.51 5.41 -32.26
N SER A 565 12.60 5.50 -30.94
CA SER A 565 13.60 6.35 -30.26
C SER A 565 14.93 5.59 -30.13
N PRO A 566 16.06 6.27 -29.89
CA PRO A 566 17.33 5.60 -29.65
C PRO A 566 17.28 4.55 -28.55
N SER A 567 16.65 4.88 -27.41
CA SER A 567 16.47 3.96 -26.29
C SER A 567 15.54 2.79 -26.62
N SER A 568 14.48 3.03 -27.38
CA SER A 568 13.57 1.96 -27.79
C SER A 568 14.21 1.02 -28.82
N LEU A 569 15.06 1.55 -29.71
CA LEU A 569 15.79 0.72 -30.66
C LEU A 569 16.91 -0.08 -29.95
N GLU A 570 17.66 0.54 -29.04
CA GLU A 570 18.66 -0.19 -28.22
C GLU A 570 17.97 -1.35 -27.45
N LYS A 571 16.79 -1.07 -26.86
CA LYS A 571 16.01 -2.09 -26.15
C LYS A 571 15.49 -3.19 -27.08
N LEU A 572 15.04 -2.83 -28.28
CA LEU A 572 14.59 -3.77 -29.30
C LEU A 572 15.70 -4.73 -29.72
N LEU A 573 16.92 -4.22 -29.93
CA LEU A 573 18.05 -5.00 -30.43
C LEU A 573 18.74 -5.82 -29.33
N GLU A 574 18.88 -5.26 -28.12
CA GLU A 574 19.56 -5.94 -27.01
C GLU A 574 18.61 -6.82 -26.19
N ARG A 575 17.34 -6.44 -26.05
CA ARG A 575 16.36 -7.10 -25.19
C ARG A 575 14.95 -7.11 -25.83
N PRO A 576 14.75 -7.88 -26.91
CA PRO A 576 13.49 -7.92 -27.66
C PRO A 576 12.26 -8.24 -26.78
N PHE A 577 12.42 -9.10 -25.79
CA PHE A 577 11.35 -9.43 -24.85
C PHE A 577 10.91 -8.20 -24.06
N ASP A 578 11.84 -7.46 -23.44
CA ASP A 578 11.54 -6.27 -22.66
C ASP A 578 10.97 -5.15 -23.55
N TYR A 579 11.43 -5.04 -24.79
CA TYR A 579 10.83 -4.15 -25.78
C TYR A 579 9.39 -4.51 -26.06
N ALA A 580 9.11 -5.78 -26.32
CA ALA A 580 7.75 -6.24 -26.61
C ALA A 580 6.82 -5.98 -25.43
N MET A 581 7.22 -6.29 -24.20
CA MET A 581 6.42 -6.02 -23.00
C MET A 581 6.13 -4.53 -22.85
N SER A 582 7.14 -3.67 -22.91
CA SER A 582 6.97 -2.23 -22.68
C SER A 582 6.30 -1.52 -23.84
N TYR A 583 6.82 -1.65 -25.06
CA TYR A 583 6.39 -0.81 -26.21
C TYR A 583 5.27 -1.42 -27.04
N LEU A 584 5.18 -2.76 -27.12
CA LEU A 584 4.13 -3.41 -27.91
C LEU A 584 2.93 -3.82 -27.05
N MET A 585 3.14 -4.25 -25.81
CA MET A 585 2.09 -4.69 -24.90
C MET A 585 1.67 -3.61 -23.90
N GLY A 586 2.45 -2.54 -23.73
CA GLY A 586 2.15 -1.45 -22.80
C GLY A 586 2.39 -1.79 -21.32
N LEU A 587 3.16 -2.84 -21.04
CA LEU A 587 3.50 -3.25 -19.68
C LEU A 587 4.81 -2.57 -19.27
N TRP A 588 4.70 -1.48 -18.57
CA TRP A 588 5.86 -0.75 -18.05
C TRP A 588 6.17 -1.18 -16.63
N ASP A 589 7.45 -1.38 -16.34
CA ASP A 589 7.93 -1.58 -14.99
C ASP A 589 8.21 -0.22 -14.34
N ASP A 590 7.28 0.26 -13.52
CA ASP A 590 7.39 1.55 -12.82
C ASP A 590 8.11 1.45 -11.47
N SER A 591 8.70 0.30 -11.15
CA SER A 591 9.17 -0.04 -9.80
C SER A 591 10.46 0.66 -9.36
N SER A 592 11.10 1.50 -10.18
CA SER A 592 12.31 2.21 -9.74
C SER A 592 12.40 3.63 -10.28
N SER A 593 12.31 4.63 -9.39
CA SER A 593 12.98 5.89 -9.57
C SER A 593 14.48 5.56 -9.70
N ASN A 594 15.04 5.70 -10.89
CA ASN A 594 16.46 5.48 -11.08
C ASN A 594 17.18 6.79 -10.70
N GLU A 595 17.81 6.81 -9.51
CA GLU A 595 18.60 7.94 -9.02
C GLU A 595 19.53 8.51 -10.10
N SER A 596 20.22 7.65 -10.86
CA SER A 596 21.07 8.05 -11.97
C SER A 596 20.30 8.78 -13.08
N ALA A 597 19.04 8.41 -13.33
CA ALA A 597 18.21 9.10 -14.32
C ALA A 597 17.77 10.48 -13.83
N THR A 598 17.41 10.60 -12.55
CA THR A 598 17.07 11.90 -11.93
C THR A 598 18.26 12.87 -12.00
N LEU A 599 19.46 12.41 -11.63
CA LEU A 599 20.68 13.20 -11.73
C LEU A 599 20.99 13.60 -13.18
N GLY A 600 20.79 12.68 -14.13
CA GLY A 600 20.91 12.93 -15.55
C GLY A 600 19.95 14.01 -16.03
N ASN A 601 18.67 13.91 -15.70
CA ASN A 601 17.64 14.86 -16.10
C ASN A 601 17.93 16.29 -15.60
N VAL A 602 18.37 16.42 -14.35
CA VAL A 602 18.78 17.72 -13.79
C VAL A 602 19.96 18.29 -14.56
N ALA A 603 20.97 17.47 -14.87
CA ALA A 603 22.14 17.91 -15.60
C ALA A 603 21.80 18.34 -17.05
N HIS A 604 20.96 17.59 -17.77
CA HIS A 604 20.48 17.97 -19.10
C HIS A 604 19.71 19.29 -19.07
N TYR A 605 18.78 19.47 -18.11
CA TYR A 605 18.05 20.72 -17.94
C TYR A 605 18.96 21.91 -17.69
N VAL A 606 20.04 21.73 -16.93
CA VAL A 606 21.02 22.80 -16.68
C VAL A 606 21.72 23.20 -18.00
N PHE A 607 22.22 22.24 -18.79
CA PHE A 607 22.85 22.50 -20.07
C PHE A 607 21.90 23.19 -21.06
N GLU A 608 20.68 22.67 -21.20
CA GLU A 608 19.63 23.24 -22.04
C GLU A 608 19.29 24.68 -21.62
N SER A 609 19.13 24.93 -20.32
CA SER A 609 18.80 26.26 -19.80
C SER A 609 19.88 27.26 -20.02
N ILE A 610 21.16 26.89 -19.86
CA ILE A 610 22.30 27.77 -20.16
C ILE A 610 22.31 28.11 -21.66
N TYR A 611 22.16 27.10 -22.53
CA TYR A 611 22.07 27.30 -23.98
C TYR A 611 20.93 28.25 -24.36
N ASN A 612 19.71 27.98 -23.86
CA ASN A 612 18.52 28.77 -24.20
C ASN A 612 18.63 30.24 -23.81
N LYS A 613 19.37 30.54 -22.72
CA LYS A 613 19.65 31.91 -22.28
C LYS A 613 20.85 32.56 -23.00
N ALA A 614 21.78 31.76 -23.52
CA ALA A 614 23.03 32.22 -24.12
C ALA A 614 22.96 32.36 -25.65
N LYS A 615 22.04 31.62 -26.32
CA LYS A 615 21.95 31.63 -27.80
C LYS A 615 21.58 32.98 -28.39
N ASP A 616 22.11 33.28 -29.54
CA ASP A 616 21.77 34.46 -30.34
C ASP A 616 20.46 34.25 -31.14
N ALA A 617 20.11 35.25 -31.96
CA ALA A 617 18.95 35.22 -32.83
C ALA A 617 18.95 34.12 -33.89
N ASN A 618 20.14 33.57 -34.21
CA ASN A 618 20.36 32.49 -35.15
C ASN A 618 20.44 31.13 -34.46
N HIS A 619 20.05 31.05 -33.17
CA HIS A 619 20.16 29.86 -32.32
C HIS A 619 21.61 29.38 -32.12
N ARG A 620 22.61 30.20 -32.38
CA ARG A 620 24.03 29.87 -32.18
C ARG A 620 24.50 30.33 -30.80
N CYS A 621 25.20 29.46 -30.09
CA CYS A 621 25.81 29.75 -28.79
C CYS A 621 27.30 29.41 -28.81
N THR A 622 28.15 30.42 -28.79
CA THR A 622 29.58 30.26 -28.69
C THR A 622 30.01 29.91 -27.27
N ALA A 623 31.22 29.34 -27.11
CA ALA A 623 31.78 29.04 -25.79
C ALA A 623 31.79 30.26 -24.84
N ALA A 624 32.08 31.44 -25.36
CA ALA A 624 32.09 32.67 -24.55
C ALA A 624 30.70 33.11 -24.07
N GLN A 625 29.67 32.94 -24.92
CA GLN A 625 28.27 33.22 -24.54
C GLN A 625 27.77 32.23 -23.49
N PHE A 626 28.06 30.94 -23.68
CA PHE A 626 27.71 29.88 -22.73
C PHE A 626 28.38 30.14 -21.37
N GLU A 627 29.68 30.42 -21.35
CA GLU A 627 30.44 30.73 -20.13
C GLU A 627 29.91 31.96 -19.40
N LYS A 628 29.50 33.01 -20.13
CA LYS A 628 28.95 34.23 -19.54
C LYS A 628 27.68 33.92 -18.75
N VAL A 629 26.74 33.18 -19.33
CA VAL A 629 25.48 32.79 -18.65
C VAL A 629 25.77 31.85 -17.49
N PHE A 630 26.65 30.88 -17.67
CA PHE A 630 27.07 29.97 -16.60
C PHE A 630 27.59 30.72 -15.38
N ASN A 631 28.52 31.68 -15.59
CA ASN A 631 29.13 32.42 -14.47
C ASN A 631 28.14 33.31 -13.71
N ILE A 632 27.06 33.77 -14.35
CA ILE A 632 26.11 34.72 -13.76
C ILE A 632 24.90 33.99 -13.18
N GLU A 633 24.38 32.96 -13.83
CA GLU A 633 23.06 32.42 -13.57
C GLU A 633 23.04 30.96 -13.11
N TYR A 634 24.20 30.31 -12.97
CA TYR A 634 24.25 28.88 -12.66
C TYR A 634 23.42 28.48 -11.44
N ASP A 635 23.51 29.20 -10.33
CA ASP A 635 22.81 28.86 -9.10
C ASP A 635 21.29 28.91 -9.27
N SER A 636 20.79 29.91 -9.99
CA SER A 636 19.36 30.05 -10.27
C SER A 636 18.86 28.96 -11.23
N ILE A 637 19.66 28.62 -12.24
CA ILE A 637 19.36 27.57 -13.21
C ILE A 637 19.36 26.20 -12.53
N PHE A 638 20.35 25.92 -11.68
CA PHE A 638 20.41 24.65 -10.95
C PHE A 638 19.22 24.49 -10.00
N ALA A 639 18.86 25.53 -9.25
CA ALA A 639 17.69 25.52 -8.38
C ALA A 639 16.37 25.27 -9.17
N ALA A 640 16.24 25.90 -10.36
CA ALA A 640 15.11 25.64 -11.24
C ALA A 640 15.11 24.20 -11.79
N ALA A 641 16.28 23.66 -12.13
CA ALA A 641 16.42 22.28 -12.61
C ALA A 641 16.01 21.25 -11.56
N VAL A 642 16.44 21.43 -10.31
CA VAL A 642 16.01 20.56 -9.19
C VAL A 642 14.50 20.63 -9.00
N LYS A 643 13.91 21.83 -9.04
CA LYS A 643 12.46 22.01 -8.93
C LYS A 643 11.68 21.38 -10.08
N HIS A 644 12.24 21.41 -11.30
CA HIS A 644 11.55 20.94 -12.50
C HIS A 644 11.63 19.42 -12.70
N CYS A 645 12.78 18.81 -12.46
CA CYS A 645 13.01 17.40 -12.79
C CYS A 645 13.69 16.59 -11.69
N GLY A 646 13.95 17.17 -10.53
CA GLY A 646 14.69 16.52 -9.46
C GLY A 646 14.15 16.81 -8.06
N LEU A 647 12.85 16.91 -7.85
CA LEU A 647 12.25 17.21 -6.53
C LEU A 647 12.67 16.23 -5.43
N GLU A 648 12.99 14.99 -5.78
CA GLU A 648 13.57 14.02 -4.84
C GLU A 648 14.90 14.51 -4.27
N LEU A 649 15.67 15.30 -5.04
CA LEU A 649 16.94 15.87 -4.61
C LEU A 649 16.78 17.05 -3.62
N ASP A 650 15.60 17.63 -3.52
CA ASP A 650 15.28 18.71 -2.58
C ASP A 650 14.86 18.18 -1.19
N GLN A 651 14.79 16.86 -1.04
CA GLN A 651 14.48 16.23 0.24
C GLN A 651 15.71 16.23 1.16
N PRO A 652 15.53 16.39 2.49
CA PRO A 652 16.64 16.44 3.45
C PRO A 652 17.58 15.24 3.38
N GLU A 653 17.05 14.03 3.12
CA GLU A 653 17.83 12.80 3.00
C GLU A 653 18.75 12.79 1.76
N ASN A 654 18.43 13.56 0.72
CA ASN A 654 19.18 13.65 -0.52
C ASN A 654 20.04 14.92 -0.63
N GLU A 655 20.12 15.75 0.40
CA GLU A 655 20.87 17.00 0.41
C GLU A 655 22.35 16.81 -0.01
N ILE A 656 22.98 15.74 0.46
CA ILE A 656 24.39 15.44 0.12
C ILE A 656 24.52 15.14 -1.37
N LEU A 657 23.60 14.36 -1.92
CA LEU A 657 23.59 13.99 -3.33
C LEU A 657 23.32 15.20 -4.23
N CYS A 658 22.37 16.04 -3.85
CA CYS A 658 22.06 17.30 -4.55
C CYS A 658 23.26 18.24 -4.56
N ARG A 659 23.93 18.41 -3.42
CA ARG A 659 25.12 19.23 -3.27
C ARG A 659 26.29 18.67 -4.08
N PHE A 660 26.46 17.34 -4.09
CA PHE A 660 27.47 16.67 -4.89
C PHE A 660 27.26 16.92 -6.38
N LEU A 661 26.03 16.72 -6.90
CA LEU A 661 25.69 17.00 -8.30
C LEU A 661 25.97 18.46 -8.66
N LYS A 662 25.52 19.41 -7.81
CA LYS A 662 25.75 20.84 -8.02
C LYS A 662 27.21 21.15 -8.15
N THR A 663 28.05 20.65 -7.24
CA THR A 663 29.48 20.87 -7.21
C THR A 663 30.17 20.24 -8.43
N GLN A 664 29.81 19.01 -8.79
CA GLN A 664 30.34 18.29 -9.93
C GLN A 664 30.09 19.06 -11.24
N LEU A 665 28.88 19.52 -11.46
CA LEU A 665 28.56 20.32 -12.66
C LEU A 665 29.26 21.66 -12.66
N GLN A 666 29.27 22.37 -11.52
CA GLN A 666 29.82 23.72 -11.41
C GLN A 666 31.34 23.77 -11.52
N MET A 667 32.02 22.84 -10.84
CA MET A 667 33.49 22.91 -10.70
C MET A 667 34.23 22.07 -11.73
N HIS A 668 33.57 21.07 -12.31
CA HIS A 668 34.24 20.14 -13.21
C HIS A 668 33.58 20.05 -14.59
N SER A 669 32.32 19.58 -14.66
CA SER A 669 31.72 19.20 -15.94
C SER A 669 31.52 20.38 -16.88
N ILE A 670 30.93 21.49 -16.42
CA ILE A 670 30.66 22.64 -17.28
C ILE A 670 31.94 23.40 -17.64
N PRO A 671 32.90 23.66 -16.71
CA PRO A 671 34.18 24.28 -17.08
C PRO A 671 34.99 23.47 -18.08
N THR A 672 35.02 22.14 -17.91
CA THR A 672 35.70 21.25 -18.89
C THR A 672 35.03 21.32 -20.26
N TRP A 673 33.70 21.31 -20.29
CA TRP A 673 32.91 21.48 -21.52
C TRP A 673 33.21 22.80 -22.25
N ILE A 674 33.22 23.91 -21.51
CA ILE A 674 33.54 25.22 -22.04
C ILE A 674 34.96 25.23 -22.62
N GLY A 675 35.92 24.63 -21.93
CA GLY A 675 37.30 24.47 -22.44
C GLY A 675 37.33 23.71 -23.76
N LEU A 676 36.66 22.56 -23.82
CA LEU A 676 36.56 21.73 -25.00
C LEU A 676 35.92 22.47 -26.18
N MET A 677 34.92 23.28 -25.97
CA MET A 677 34.29 24.11 -26.98
C MET A 677 35.31 25.18 -27.52
N LYS A 678 36.05 25.85 -26.61
CA LYS A 678 37.04 26.87 -26.97
C LYS A 678 38.21 26.28 -27.78
N ASP A 679 38.75 25.16 -27.28
CA ASP A 679 39.95 24.53 -27.86
C ASP A 679 39.71 23.95 -29.26
N ASN A 680 38.44 23.63 -29.58
CA ASN A 680 38.02 23.02 -30.86
C ASN A 680 37.15 23.95 -31.72
N GLY A 681 36.99 25.22 -31.37
CA GLY A 681 36.22 26.20 -32.17
C GLY A 681 34.74 25.85 -32.31
N LEU A 682 34.15 25.16 -31.30
CA LEU A 682 32.78 24.65 -31.39
C LEU A 682 31.75 25.67 -30.88
N SER A 683 30.61 25.74 -31.57
CA SER A 683 29.43 26.49 -31.14
C SER A 683 28.20 25.56 -31.09
N ILE A 684 27.38 25.64 -30.05
CA ILE A 684 26.13 24.91 -29.97
C ILE A 684 25.10 25.55 -30.89
N VAL A 685 24.48 24.77 -31.78
CA VAL A 685 23.42 25.23 -32.71
C VAL A 685 22.06 24.57 -32.40
N GLY A 686 22.02 23.64 -31.46
CA GLY A 686 20.80 23.01 -30.95
C GLY A 686 21.06 22.27 -29.65
N SER A 687 20.17 22.40 -28.68
CA SER A 687 20.15 21.60 -27.46
C SER A 687 18.76 21.03 -27.31
N GLU A 688 18.64 19.75 -26.89
CA GLU A 688 17.39 19.02 -26.80
C GLU A 688 16.56 19.12 -28.09
N LEU A 689 17.25 19.00 -29.24
CA LEU A 689 16.66 19.22 -30.56
C LEU A 689 15.92 17.99 -31.04
N ASP A 690 14.60 18.11 -31.25
CA ASP A 690 13.77 17.03 -31.82
C ASP A 690 14.10 16.83 -33.29
N VAL A 691 14.52 15.64 -33.65
CA VAL A 691 14.81 15.21 -35.01
C VAL A 691 14.06 13.93 -35.35
N SER A 692 13.49 13.87 -36.53
CA SER A 692 12.82 12.67 -37.03
C SER A 692 13.13 12.47 -38.49
N GLY A 693 13.11 11.23 -38.93
CA GLY A 693 13.36 10.89 -40.33
C GLY A 693 13.38 9.40 -40.52
N THR A 694 13.41 9.00 -41.81
CA THR A 694 13.57 7.58 -42.16
C THR A 694 14.97 7.38 -42.68
N ILE A 695 15.71 6.50 -42.02
CA ILE A 695 17.09 6.15 -42.43
C ILE A 695 17.06 4.89 -43.28
N THR A 696 17.99 4.82 -44.24
CA THR A 696 18.18 3.72 -45.18
C THR A 696 19.63 3.28 -45.16
N CYS A 697 19.87 2.00 -45.43
CA CYS A 697 21.23 1.49 -45.59
C CYS A 697 21.37 0.74 -46.91
N PRO A 698 22.40 1.02 -47.73
CA PRO A 698 22.60 0.30 -48.95
C PRO A 698 22.77 -1.20 -48.75
N GLY A 699 22.04 -1.99 -49.54
CA GLY A 699 22.03 -3.45 -49.40
C GLY A 699 20.89 -4.03 -48.55
N HIS A 700 20.20 -3.23 -47.74
CA HIS A 700 19.06 -3.62 -46.92
C HIS A 700 17.75 -3.21 -47.60
N LYS A 701 16.67 -3.98 -47.33
CA LYS A 701 15.33 -3.76 -47.91
C LYS A 701 14.39 -2.99 -46.99
N THR A 702 14.74 -2.91 -45.75
CA THR A 702 13.91 -2.33 -44.69
C THR A 702 14.40 -0.93 -44.35
N ASP A 703 13.48 0.01 -44.31
CA ASP A 703 13.76 1.37 -43.79
C ASP A 703 13.41 1.44 -42.31
N ILE A 704 14.16 2.27 -41.56
CA ILE A 704 13.91 2.46 -40.15
C ILE A 704 13.42 3.87 -39.89
N ALA A 705 12.17 4.01 -39.47
CA ALA A 705 11.61 5.28 -39.03
C ALA A 705 12.08 5.60 -37.61
N LEU A 706 12.68 6.75 -37.43
CA LEU A 706 13.30 7.20 -36.18
C LEU A 706 12.72 8.54 -35.73
N LYS A 707 12.59 8.68 -34.41
CA LYS A 707 12.34 9.95 -33.74
C LYS A 707 13.31 10.06 -32.57
N ALA A 708 14.18 11.02 -32.62
CA ALA A 708 15.23 11.23 -31.64
C ALA A 708 15.21 12.67 -31.12
N ARG A 709 15.76 12.85 -29.93
CA ARG A 709 16.05 14.14 -29.34
C ARG A 709 17.55 14.20 -29.13
N LEU A 710 18.19 15.13 -29.82
CA LEU A 710 19.64 15.32 -29.72
C LEU A 710 19.94 16.22 -28.53
N ASP A 711 20.77 15.75 -27.60
CA ASP A 711 21.14 16.54 -26.42
C ASP A 711 21.89 17.81 -26.85
N LEU A 712 22.93 17.66 -27.69
CA LEU A 712 23.72 18.74 -28.19
C LEU A 712 24.08 18.54 -29.66
N LEU A 713 23.70 19.51 -30.50
CA LEU A 713 24.15 19.64 -31.87
C LEU A 713 25.05 20.87 -31.94
N LEU A 714 26.31 20.69 -32.40
CA LEU A 714 27.29 21.75 -32.53
C LEU A 714 27.74 21.89 -33.97
N GLN A 715 28.37 23.01 -34.24
CA GLN A 715 29.13 23.26 -35.48
C GLN A 715 30.54 23.75 -35.15
N ASP A 716 31.51 23.33 -35.98
CA ASP A 716 32.86 23.88 -35.98
C ASP A 716 32.96 25.16 -36.81
N GLU A 717 34.17 25.73 -36.95
CA GLU A 717 34.41 26.96 -37.74
C GLU A 717 34.17 26.75 -39.21
N GLU A 718 34.22 25.51 -39.74
CA GLU A 718 33.98 25.13 -41.14
C GLU A 718 32.50 24.76 -41.37
N GLU A 719 31.60 25.02 -40.40
CA GLU A 719 30.16 24.71 -40.41
C GLU A 719 29.84 23.20 -40.47
N ASN A 720 30.79 22.32 -40.14
CA ASN A 720 30.54 20.90 -40.03
C ASN A 720 29.86 20.56 -38.68
N TYR A 721 29.01 19.54 -38.69
CA TYR A 721 28.24 19.14 -37.52
C TYR A 721 29.05 18.21 -36.59
N VAL A 722 28.86 18.45 -35.30
CA VAL A 722 29.35 17.60 -34.23
C VAL A 722 28.17 17.28 -33.30
N ILE A 723 28.02 16.03 -32.91
CA ILE A 723 26.88 15.57 -32.10
C ILE A 723 27.43 14.99 -30.81
N PHE A 724 27.00 15.55 -29.67
CA PHE A 724 27.32 14.97 -28.38
C PHE A 724 26.07 14.65 -27.60
N ASP A 725 26.08 13.48 -27.02
CA ASP A 725 25.04 12.98 -26.12
C ASP A 725 25.55 13.04 -24.67
N LEU A 726 24.78 13.64 -23.78
CA LEU A 726 25.15 13.87 -22.40
C LEU A 726 24.81 12.63 -21.58
N LYS A 727 25.73 12.12 -20.77
CA LYS A 727 25.49 10.95 -19.91
C LYS A 727 25.98 11.21 -18.49
N TYR A 728 25.09 11.06 -17.52
CA TYR A 728 25.46 11.10 -16.12
C TYR A 728 25.62 9.69 -15.57
N HIS A 729 26.81 9.11 -15.78
CA HIS A 729 27.15 7.77 -15.28
C HIS A 729 28.53 7.80 -14.63
N GLY A 730 28.68 7.04 -13.53
CA GLY A 730 29.98 6.82 -12.92
C GLY A 730 30.89 5.89 -13.75
N ASN A 731 32.02 5.48 -13.17
CA ASN A 731 33.08 4.74 -13.88
C ASN A 731 32.60 3.46 -14.58
N SER A 732 31.64 2.71 -14.01
CA SER A 732 31.13 1.49 -14.65
C SER A 732 30.33 1.77 -15.92
N GLY A 733 29.51 2.80 -15.91
CA GLY A 733 28.77 3.23 -17.09
C GLY A 733 29.70 3.84 -18.16
N ARG A 734 30.66 4.62 -17.75
CA ARG A 734 31.75 5.13 -18.62
C ARG A 734 32.47 3.99 -19.35
N GLU A 735 32.88 2.95 -18.62
CA GLU A 735 33.57 1.80 -19.19
C GLU A 735 32.67 1.00 -20.16
N LYS A 736 31.38 0.91 -19.87
CA LYS A 736 30.40 0.30 -20.80
C LYS A 736 30.35 1.09 -22.11
N ARG A 737 30.21 2.41 -22.07
CA ARG A 737 30.15 3.28 -23.27
C ARG A 737 31.46 3.25 -24.05
N TYR A 738 32.59 3.28 -23.35
CA TYR A 738 33.91 3.15 -23.99
C TYR A 738 34.00 1.85 -24.83
N LYS A 739 33.55 0.71 -24.27
CA LYS A 739 33.57 -0.57 -24.98
C LYS A 739 32.61 -0.59 -26.16
N GLN A 740 31.44 0.02 -26.04
CA GLN A 740 30.47 0.14 -27.12
C GLN A 740 31.01 0.97 -28.29
N VAL A 741 31.56 2.15 -28.03
CA VAL A 741 32.19 3.00 -29.07
C VAL A 741 33.37 2.28 -29.71
N LYS A 742 34.24 1.66 -28.92
CA LYS A 742 35.39 0.87 -29.42
C LYS A 742 34.98 -0.29 -30.29
N GLY A 743 33.88 -0.94 -29.95
CA GLY A 743 33.33 -2.08 -30.67
C GLY A 743 32.52 -1.72 -31.93
N GLY A 744 32.21 -0.44 -32.14
CA GLY A 744 31.30 0.00 -33.19
C GLY A 744 29.86 -0.47 -32.98
N LYS A 745 29.45 -0.76 -31.74
CA LYS A 745 28.12 -1.26 -31.35
C LYS A 745 27.31 -0.20 -30.59
N ASP A 746 27.72 1.06 -30.66
CA ASP A 746 26.90 2.14 -30.11
C ASP A 746 25.90 2.62 -31.15
N TYR A 747 24.75 1.98 -31.15
CA TYR A 747 23.69 2.25 -32.12
C TYR A 747 23.06 3.64 -31.93
N GLN A 748 23.09 4.22 -30.72
CA GLN A 748 22.58 5.56 -30.46
C GLN A 748 23.33 6.62 -31.25
N LEU A 749 24.68 6.61 -31.20
CA LEU A 749 25.49 7.53 -31.94
C LEU A 749 25.42 7.34 -33.47
N VAL A 750 25.31 6.08 -33.91
CA VAL A 750 25.11 5.75 -35.34
C VAL A 750 23.80 6.35 -35.85
N MET A 751 22.72 6.24 -35.09
CA MET A 751 21.40 6.79 -35.45
C MET A 751 21.41 8.33 -35.49
N TYR A 752 22.01 8.97 -34.49
CA TYR A 752 22.10 10.43 -34.48
C TYR A 752 22.85 10.96 -35.71
N ARG A 753 23.95 10.32 -36.06
CA ARG A 753 24.67 10.66 -37.26
C ARG A 753 23.80 10.49 -38.51
N ALA A 754 23.17 9.32 -38.69
CA ALA A 754 22.35 9.04 -39.84
C ALA A 754 21.15 10.02 -39.96
N LEU A 755 20.50 10.40 -38.85
CA LEU A 755 19.42 11.36 -38.84
C LEU A 755 19.86 12.77 -39.22
N VAL A 756 21.00 13.25 -38.72
CA VAL A 756 21.52 14.59 -39.06
C VAL A 756 21.96 14.63 -40.51
N GLU A 757 22.70 13.62 -41.00
CA GLU A 757 23.07 13.51 -42.41
C GLU A 757 21.84 13.52 -43.34
N LYS A 758 20.79 12.80 -42.97
CA LYS A 758 19.50 12.77 -43.70
C LYS A 758 18.84 14.16 -43.75
N ARG A 759 18.79 14.86 -42.61
CA ARG A 759 18.21 16.22 -42.55
C ARG A 759 19.02 17.25 -43.34
N VAL A 760 20.34 17.12 -43.42
CA VAL A 760 21.19 17.95 -44.28
C VAL A 760 20.89 17.66 -45.74
N GLN A 761 20.75 16.38 -46.14
CA GLN A 761 20.37 15.98 -47.49
C GLN A 761 19.02 16.53 -47.91
N GLU A 762 18.04 16.52 -46.99
CA GLU A 762 16.68 17.03 -47.16
C GLU A 762 16.60 18.57 -47.06
N ARG A 763 17.70 19.28 -46.85
CA ARG A 763 17.80 20.73 -46.64
C ARG A 763 16.94 21.24 -45.46
N LEU A 764 16.74 20.39 -44.46
CA LEU A 764 16.11 20.76 -43.20
C LEU A 764 17.13 21.29 -42.17
N LEU A 765 18.39 21.05 -42.43
CA LEU A 765 19.54 21.67 -41.75
C LEU A 765 20.44 22.31 -42.82
N PRO A 766 21.23 23.36 -42.47
CA PRO A 766 22.27 23.94 -43.36
C PRO A 766 23.24 22.89 -43.89
N ALA A 767 23.88 23.20 -45.02
CA ALA A 767 24.87 22.31 -45.60
C ALA A 767 26.10 22.18 -44.67
N GLY A 768 26.55 20.97 -44.46
CA GLY A 768 27.70 20.62 -43.63
C GLY A 768 27.82 19.09 -43.47
N GLU A 769 28.97 18.58 -43.17
CA GLU A 769 29.22 17.16 -42.95
C GLU A 769 29.18 16.85 -41.47
N VAL A 770 28.73 15.62 -41.10
CA VAL A 770 28.84 15.16 -39.71
C VAL A 770 30.23 14.65 -39.47
N ARG A 771 31.08 15.50 -38.85
CA ARG A 771 32.49 15.25 -38.60
C ARG A 771 32.73 14.30 -37.44
N ALA A 772 31.93 14.42 -36.37
CA ALA A 772 32.08 13.62 -35.15
C ALA A 772 30.76 13.35 -34.44
N VAL A 773 30.73 12.23 -33.73
CA VAL A 773 29.72 11.87 -32.74
C VAL A 773 30.43 11.35 -31.50
N GLY A 774 29.82 11.57 -30.32
CA GLY A 774 30.44 11.12 -29.07
C GLY A 774 29.52 11.27 -27.84
N PHE A 775 29.99 10.78 -26.70
CA PHE A 775 29.39 10.97 -25.39
C PHE A 775 30.17 11.96 -24.55
N TYR A 776 29.50 12.92 -23.96
CA TYR A 776 30.09 13.70 -22.90
C TYR A 776 29.62 13.15 -21.54
N MET A 777 30.59 12.58 -20.79
CA MET A 777 30.35 11.93 -19.50
C MET A 777 30.35 12.93 -18.37
N LEU A 778 29.19 13.38 -17.91
CA LEU A 778 29.05 14.47 -16.94
C LEU A 778 29.66 14.14 -15.57
N ALA A 779 29.55 12.89 -15.12
CA ALA A 779 30.08 12.50 -13.81
C ALA A 779 31.59 12.42 -13.74
N THR A 780 32.25 12.19 -14.88
CA THR A 780 33.74 12.10 -15.00
C THR A 780 34.35 13.26 -15.75
N SER A 781 33.55 14.13 -16.37
CA SER A 781 33.94 15.28 -17.18
C SER A 781 34.83 14.90 -18.38
N GLU A 782 34.51 13.77 -19.01
CA GLU A 782 35.29 13.20 -20.12
C GLU A 782 34.46 13.13 -21.40
N LEU A 783 35.13 13.41 -22.54
CA LEU A 783 34.53 13.19 -23.85
C LEU A 783 35.01 11.86 -24.43
N LEU A 784 34.07 10.99 -24.78
CA LEU A 784 34.32 9.70 -25.43
C LEU A 784 33.88 9.77 -26.89
N THR A 785 34.84 9.75 -27.83
CA THR A 785 34.55 9.85 -29.25
C THR A 785 35.58 9.10 -30.07
N ALA A 786 35.22 8.72 -31.29
CA ALA A 786 36.15 8.18 -32.30
C ALA A 786 36.92 9.26 -33.07
N TYR A 787 36.79 10.53 -32.70
CA TYR A 787 37.43 11.67 -33.35
C TYR A 787 38.44 12.33 -32.41
N PRO A 788 39.61 12.76 -32.90
CA PRO A 788 40.67 13.36 -32.09
C PRO A 788 40.38 14.84 -31.76
N PHE A 789 39.55 15.08 -30.75
CA PHE A 789 39.35 16.41 -30.20
C PHE A 789 40.44 16.77 -29.16
N ILE A 790 40.82 18.05 -29.12
CA ILE A 790 41.62 18.57 -28.01
C ILE A 790 40.80 18.48 -26.72
N GLY A 791 41.39 17.89 -25.70
CA GLY A 791 40.72 17.67 -24.41
C GLY A 791 39.76 16.49 -24.39
N GLY A 792 39.66 15.69 -25.46
CA GLY A 792 38.86 14.46 -25.55
C GLY A 792 39.72 13.19 -25.58
N GLU A 793 39.10 12.07 -25.23
CA GLU A 793 39.71 10.75 -25.41
C GLU A 793 39.36 10.18 -26.78
N GLU A 794 40.35 10.03 -27.64
CA GLU A 794 40.21 9.36 -28.95
C GLU A 794 40.10 7.84 -28.76
N ILE A 795 38.96 7.29 -29.11
CA ILE A 795 38.75 5.85 -29.08
C ILE A 795 38.99 5.28 -30.47
N LYS A 796 40.07 4.51 -30.64
CA LYS A 796 40.31 3.78 -31.90
C LYS A 796 39.26 2.70 -32.08
N SER A 797 38.19 3.07 -32.82
CA SER A 797 37.09 2.14 -33.15
C SER A 797 37.58 0.99 -34.02
N LYS A 798 37.10 -0.21 -33.78
CA LYS A 798 37.37 -1.40 -34.59
C LYS A 798 36.52 -1.44 -35.88
N CYS A 799 35.47 -0.68 -35.92
CA CYS A 799 34.51 -0.60 -37.02
C CYS A 799 34.37 0.86 -37.48
N GLY A 800 34.34 1.10 -38.78
CA GLY A 800 33.91 2.37 -39.34
C GLY A 800 32.36 2.51 -39.27
N TYR A 801 31.89 3.76 -39.45
CA TYR A 801 30.46 4.11 -39.41
C TYR A 801 29.60 3.23 -40.33
N GLU A 802 30.00 3.06 -41.59
CA GLU A 802 29.28 2.24 -42.57
C GLU A 802 29.05 0.81 -42.12
N LYS A 803 30.09 0.18 -41.51
CA LYS A 803 29.97 -1.17 -40.96
C LYS A 803 29.07 -1.23 -39.72
N SER A 804 29.08 -0.18 -38.92
CA SER A 804 28.21 -0.10 -37.75
C SER A 804 26.72 0.11 -38.12
N LEU A 805 26.48 0.88 -39.20
CA LEU A 805 25.17 1.10 -39.79
C LEU A 805 24.61 -0.21 -40.39
N ASP A 806 25.44 -0.92 -41.18
CA ASP A 806 25.09 -2.23 -41.76
C ASP A 806 24.75 -3.27 -40.69
N ALA A 807 25.56 -3.33 -39.61
CA ALA A 807 25.32 -4.22 -38.47
C ALA A 807 24.02 -3.88 -37.72
N LEU A 808 23.69 -2.58 -37.59
CA LEU A 808 22.44 -2.14 -37.00
C LEU A 808 21.24 -2.61 -37.84
N PHE A 809 21.27 -2.43 -39.15
CA PHE A 809 20.21 -2.86 -40.05
C PHE A 809 20.05 -4.38 -40.09
N THR A 810 21.16 -5.14 -40.11
CA THR A 810 21.12 -6.60 -40.03
C THR A 810 20.42 -7.08 -38.76
N ALA A 811 20.80 -6.52 -37.60
CA ALA A 811 20.19 -6.88 -36.32
C ALA A 811 18.70 -6.45 -36.24
N TYR A 812 18.36 -5.31 -36.83
CA TYR A 812 16.96 -4.85 -36.87
C TYR A 812 16.09 -5.74 -37.73
N GLU A 813 16.54 -6.12 -38.91
CA GLU A 813 15.81 -6.99 -39.83
C GLU A 813 15.53 -8.35 -39.19
N GLU A 814 16.54 -8.95 -38.52
CA GLU A 814 16.41 -10.22 -37.82
C GLU A 814 15.36 -10.16 -36.69
N VAL A 815 15.43 -9.15 -35.83
CA VAL A 815 14.48 -9.01 -34.72
C VAL A 815 13.07 -8.72 -35.25
N MET A 816 12.94 -7.88 -36.26
CA MET A 816 11.63 -7.57 -36.87
C MET A 816 11.00 -8.77 -37.59
N GLU A 817 11.80 -9.62 -38.20
CA GLU A 817 11.34 -10.88 -38.80
C GLU A 817 10.81 -11.84 -37.71
N ASN A 818 11.56 -11.97 -36.62
CA ASN A 818 11.12 -12.77 -35.47
C ASN A 818 9.77 -12.25 -34.92
N LEU A 819 9.64 -10.96 -34.70
CA LEU A 819 8.39 -10.36 -34.17
C LEU A 819 7.20 -10.54 -35.14
N ARG A 820 7.39 -10.40 -36.46
CA ARG A 820 6.35 -10.66 -37.45
C ARG A 820 5.91 -12.14 -37.46
N ASN A 821 6.85 -13.04 -37.24
CA ASN A 821 6.58 -14.47 -37.09
C ASN A 821 6.00 -14.86 -35.71
N GLY A 822 5.79 -13.90 -34.84
CA GLY A 822 5.32 -14.12 -33.48
C GLY A 822 6.34 -14.79 -32.57
N ILE A 823 7.61 -14.73 -32.95
CA ILE A 823 8.72 -15.27 -32.15
C ILE A 823 9.27 -14.17 -31.25
N LEU A 824 9.24 -14.40 -29.95
CA LEU A 824 9.76 -13.48 -28.96
C LEU A 824 10.97 -14.09 -28.25
N VAL A 825 12.13 -13.48 -28.43
CA VAL A 825 13.40 -13.96 -27.84
C VAL A 825 13.67 -13.20 -26.55
N GLU A 826 13.85 -13.92 -25.44
CA GLU A 826 14.18 -13.34 -24.13
C GLU A 826 15.60 -12.74 -24.07
N GLY A 827 16.44 -13.09 -25.01
CA GLY A 827 17.85 -12.79 -25.02
C GLY A 827 18.71 -14.02 -24.64
N GLU A 828 19.93 -14.04 -25.12
CA GLU A 828 20.82 -15.18 -24.93
C GLU A 828 21.41 -15.18 -23.52
N ASP A 829 20.93 -16.05 -22.63
CA ASP A 829 21.74 -16.58 -21.54
C ASP A 829 22.65 -17.65 -22.13
N MET A 830 23.79 -17.26 -22.70
CA MET A 830 24.73 -18.22 -23.20
C MET A 830 25.60 -18.74 -22.07
N TYR A 831 25.46 -20.05 -21.83
CA TYR A 831 26.44 -20.80 -21.06
C TYR A 831 27.41 -21.47 -22.06
N THR A 832 28.71 -21.31 -21.85
CA THR A 832 29.71 -22.08 -22.57
C THR A 832 30.31 -23.10 -21.65
N GLU A 833 30.52 -24.30 -22.16
CA GLU A 833 31.32 -25.29 -21.46
C GLU A 833 32.78 -24.86 -21.47
N VAL A 834 33.34 -24.62 -20.29
CA VAL A 834 34.76 -24.35 -20.13
C VAL A 834 35.37 -25.55 -19.40
N THR A 835 36.23 -26.25 -20.12
CA THR A 835 37.01 -27.37 -19.54
C THR A 835 38.31 -26.81 -18.94
N ASP A 836 38.52 -27.04 -17.64
CA ASP A 836 39.74 -26.60 -16.97
C ASP A 836 40.95 -27.49 -17.39
N SER A 837 42.15 -27.05 -17.03
CA SER A 837 43.39 -27.80 -17.32
C SER A 837 43.47 -29.20 -16.70
N LYS A 838 42.48 -29.56 -15.86
CA LYS A 838 42.35 -30.90 -15.23
C LYS A 838 41.27 -31.76 -15.86
N GLY A 839 40.65 -31.29 -16.96
CA GLY A 839 39.62 -32.01 -17.71
C GLY A 839 38.21 -31.91 -17.10
N ASN A 840 38.00 -31.05 -16.08
CA ASN A 840 36.65 -30.83 -15.51
C ASN A 840 35.91 -29.80 -16.34
N THR A 841 34.77 -30.17 -16.88
CA THR A 841 33.88 -29.26 -17.63
C THR A 841 32.95 -28.53 -16.69
N LYS A 842 32.96 -27.19 -16.70
CA LYS A 842 32.02 -26.32 -15.96
C LYS A 842 31.32 -25.41 -16.94
N LEU A 843 30.02 -25.25 -16.74
CA LEU A 843 29.24 -24.24 -17.47
C LEU A 843 29.61 -22.85 -16.93
N LYS A 844 30.15 -22.00 -17.80
CA LYS A 844 30.45 -20.61 -17.50
C LYS A 844 29.38 -19.73 -18.16
N LYS A 845 28.70 -18.91 -17.38
CA LYS A 845 27.75 -17.91 -17.89
C LYS A 845 28.52 -16.83 -18.68
N ILE A 846 28.15 -16.65 -19.93
CA ILE A 846 28.80 -15.66 -20.81
C ILE A 846 28.07 -14.32 -20.74
N LYS A 847 26.76 -14.32 -20.56
CA LYS A 847 25.93 -13.11 -20.48
C LYS A 847 24.94 -13.22 -19.31
N ASP A 848 24.87 -12.20 -18.48
CA ASP A 848 23.94 -12.19 -17.35
C ASP A 848 22.76 -11.30 -17.69
N ASN A 849 21.60 -11.94 -17.96
CA ASN A 849 20.33 -11.24 -18.12
C ASN A 849 19.53 -11.16 -16.80
N SER A 850 20.15 -11.47 -15.66
CA SER A 850 19.51 -11.46 -14.34
C SER A 850 19.08 -10.07 -13.88
N TYR A 851 19.57 -9.00 -14.51
CA TYR A 851 19.25 -7.59 -14.21
C TYR A 851 18.23 -6.98 -15.16
N GLY A 852 17.56 -7.76 -16.02
CA GLY A 852 16.53 -7.27 -16.93
C GLY A 852 15.22 -6.94 -16.22
N GLU A 853 14.44 -6.03 -16.81
CA GLU A 853 13.04 -5.80 -16.51
C GLU A 853 12.21 -7.09 -16.71
N ASN A 854 11.02 -7.16 -16.12
CA ASN A 854 10.08 -8.27 -16.31
C ASN A 854 10.59 -9.68 -15.86
N LYS A 855 11.41 -9.74 -14.82
CA LYS A 855 11.98 -10.99 -14.32
C LYS A 855 10.93 -12.06 -14.04
N VAL A 856 9.81 -11.68 -13.44
CA VAL A 856 8.68 -12.58 -13.10
C VAL A 856 8.08 -13.19 -14.37
N LEU A 857 7.86 -12.36 -15.40
CA LEU A 857 7.32 -12.82 -16.69
C LEU A 857 8.29 -13.75 -17.44
N LYS A 858 9.60 -13.59 -17.19
CA LYS A 858 10.63 -14.48 -17.72
C LYS A 858 10.77 -15.79 -16.94
N GLY A 859 9.97 -15.99 -15.89
CA GLY A 859 10.08 -17.18 -15.04
C GLY A 859 11.37 -17.23 -14.19
N LYS A 860 12.06 -16.11 -14.06
CA LYS A 860 13.30 -16.00 -13.25
C LYS A 860 12.94 -15.49 -11.85
N LEU A 861 12.55 -16.43 -10.98
CA LEU A 861 12.48 -16.18 -9.54
C LEU A 861 13.88 -16.43 -8.96
N ASN A 862 14.45 -15.40 -8.31
CA ASN A 862 15.67 -15.59 -7.51
C ASN A 862 15.34 -16.19 -6.16
#